data_0112fdfdbe2422fb5cbe63168f81608b
#
_entry.id   0112fdfdbe2422fb5cbe63168f81608b
#
_cell.length_a   1.000
_cell.length_b   1.000
_cell.length_c   1.000
_cell.angle_alpha   90.00
_cell.angle_beta   90.00
_cell.angle_gamma   90.00
#
_symmetry.space_group_name_H-M   'P 1'
#
loop_
_entity.id
_entity.type
_entity.pdbx_description
1 polymer ?
#
loop_
_entity_poly.entity_id
_entity_poly.type
_entity_poly.pdbx_seq_one_letter_code
_entity_poly.pdbx_strand_id
1 'polypeptide(L)'
;MMSRDRSFHGVHVPSTSTPASPDVRSEEALAALDVYRSLEEKHVRLRVDDVRSMYADVRERREKTVGDINPYARRCEASGGVNPFDWSDGHVAHFYEFMVAINLSSETHDDARPKSLRDDVADVHGLFDSFRADYQDRWRPDVVCGVNPTAAACEAYRHLAAGRCEALLGEDDSRLLGAIETYLHLYGIVHEHWHVEDYVQARNTLGFPKPSLGELKTTRYPADLWGGFSTASNDACDTSRSKETITREGYADIDAGAYRLGAEREDKWVFDAERWAHGVALSRFRIAKTCCTNAQFAAFIESGGYSDRSLWSHEGYRWLQRRRRAGELLAPLGWIPSPTVKFTEDGGERPAHESWNCRYFDEEPRPLRPQDPVCHVSWYEAEAYCNWIGARLPTEAEWEAAARTTPNCRTGCPRKTYPWGDDPPTHALANLDGVRGGTIDVTALARGDSAHGCRQMMGNVWEWTASAFLPFPGFQMDFPYRENSCPWFGYRKVVKGGCWATSSPIARAGYRHSFWPHMHHTFSGFRAAVGGDGYGDTKKRALCITPQKDLSNAKCGNIVTMHRIASHLSANDIVAITRSIMDLPHAKEDIANVINAMNVDLIIVLHAFKCGVVIDVVGEYRNLLPPVFLVLGGTDVNVDCRKSKEMEDLFRRRVDVATRVFSFSLSMIEAAPSGSLHFVKSDVRSKTKLIPQGVSIPDALRETSKRKRHAGLRADSGVISESMPIIFLPAGLRAVKDVCYIEDALRRYNANGIKAHLTVCGPDVDASYADNVRRLFAARGESDRTVLPGVDRETVLRYISDATVLLNSSISEGQSGTIAEAMMLGTLVFARDIPGNRKLFDLCEARACASLGAAKTKTIKGDGWEMHPVGVLFSTPSGCMNAFDALGLGVGATAETRDAVAELKLRAREGVGELSVNEAKRWTEILHEIKD
;
A
#
# COMPACT_ATOMS: atom_id res chain seq x y z
N MET A 1 -5.45 11.46 40.37
CA MET A 1 -6.00 10.12 40.12
C MET A 1 -6.47 10.09 38.70
N MET A 2 -5.56 9.94 37.78
CA MET A 2 -5.88 9.81 36.35
C MET A 2 -6.01 8.32 36.03
N SER A 3 -7.20 7.95 35.58
CA SER A 3 -7.49 6.59 35.15
C SER A 3 -6.65 6.27 33.90
N ARG A 4 -6.00 5.13 33.95
CA ARG A 4 -5.24 4.53 32.85
C ARG A 4 -6.18 4.25 31.67
N ASP A 5 -6.31 5.18 30.75
CA ASP A 5 -6.96 4.92 29.48
C ASP A 5 -5.89 4.42 28.48
N ARG A 6 -5.82 3.10 28.35
CA ARG A 6 -4.85 2.39 27.49
C ARG A 6 -5.22 2.43 26.00
N SER A 7 -6.19 3.28 25.60
CA SER A 7 -6.83 3.15 24.28
C SER A 7 -6.35 4.12 23.20
N PHE A 8 -5.35 4.96 23.43
CA PHE A 8 -5.03 6.03 22.48
C PHE A 8 -3.86 5.75 21.52
N HIS A 9 -3.06 4.71 21.76
CA HIS A 9 -1.90 4.40 20.91
C HIS A 9 -1.80 2.92 20.51
N GLY A 10 -2.87 2.18 20.63
CA GLY A 10 -2.91 0.75 20.37
C GLY A 10 -3.28 0.36 18.95
N VAL A 11 -2.75 1.02 17.92
CA VAL A 11 -2.51 0.27 16.69
C VAL A 11 -1.16 -0.38 16.87
N HIS A 12 -1.16 -1.55 17.51
CA HIS A 12 -0.09 -2.49 17.38
C HIS A 12 0.02 -2.79 15.88
N VAL A 13 0.91 -2.12 15.18
CA VAL A 13 1.45 -2.71 13.96
C VAL A 13 2.01 -4.04 14.46
N PRO A 14 1.48 -5.19 14.05
CA PRO A 14 2.01 -6.46 14.53
C PRO A 14 3.52 -6.36 14.40
N SER A 15 4.26 -6.72 15.43
CA SER A 15 5.68 -6.96 15.31
C SER A 15 5.81 -8.17 14.38
N THR A 16 5.57 -7.93 13.10
CA THR A 16 6.11 -8.81 12.10
C THR A 16 7.60 -8.73 12.39
N SER A 17 8.20 -9.86 12.73
CA SER A 17 9.63 -10.02 12.55
C SER A 17 9.91 -9.50 11.15
N THR A 18 10.15 -8.18 11.02
CA THR A 18 10.65 -7.61 9.79
C THR A 18 11.88 -8.44 9.51
N PRO A 19 11.98 -9.11 8.37
CA PRO A 19 13.23 -9.70 7.99
C PRO A 19 14.24 -8.59 8.14
N ALA A 20 15.41 -8.90 8.71
CA ALA A 20 16.54 -8.00 8.78
C ALA A 20 16.58 -7.21 7.48
N SER A 21 16.77 -5.90 7.57
CA SER A 21 16.86 -5.00 6.40
C SER A 21 17.52 -5.79 5.25
N PRO A 22 16.85 -6.01 4.13
CA PRO A 22 17.39 -6.91 3.11
C PRO A 22 18.78 -6.40 2.76
N ASP A 23 19.73 -7.30 2.67
CA ASP A 23 21.05 -6.99 2.14
C ASP A 23 20.86 -6.20 0.83
N VAL A 24 21.52 -5.05 0.68
CA VAL A 24 21.54 -4.24 -0.55
C VAL A 24 21.88 -5.10 -1.77
N ARG A 25 22.50 -6.24 -1.55
CA ARG A 25 22.89 -7.23 -2.56
C ARG A 25 21.82 -8.30 -2.80
N SER A 26 20.69 -8.29 -2.08
CA SER A 26 19.58 -9.20 -2.41
C SER A 26 19.07 -8.91 -3.82
N GLU A 27 18.60 -9.93 -4.53
CA GLU A 27 18.01 -9.74 -5.87
C GLU A 27 16.87 -8.72 -5.85
N GLU A 28 16.12 -8.61 -4.75
CA GLU A 28 15.05 -7.63 -4.57
C GLU A 28 15.58 -6.21 -4.41
N ALA A 29 16.68 -6.03 -3.68
CA ALA A 29 17.36 -4.74 -3.54
C ALA A 29 18.01 -4.32 -4.86
N LEU A 30 18.64 -5.25 -5.57
CA LEU A 30 19.21 -5.01 -6.89
C LEU A 30 18.13 -4.72 -7.95
N ALA A 31 16.96 -5.35 -7.89
CA ALA A 31 15.84 -5.06 -8.76
C ALA A 31 15.25 -3.67 -8.47
N ALA A 32 15.14 -3.28 -7.19
CA ALA A 32 14.76 -1.93 -6.82
C ALA A 32 15.78 -0.89 -7.31
N LEU A 33 17.08 -1.23 -7.27
CA LEU A 33 18.17 -0.43 -7.81
C LEU A 33 18.15 -0.35 -9.35
N ASP A 34 17.67 -1.35 -10.04
CA ASP A 34 17.51 -1.31 -11.50
C ASP A 34 16.48 -0.27 -11.95
N VAL A 35 15.46 0.00 -11.15
CA VAL A 35 14.57 1.15 -11.35
C VAL A 35 15.38 2.45 -11.26
N TYR A 36 16.32 2.56 -10.33
CA TYR A 36 17.22 3.71 -10.22
C TYR A 36 18.27 3.76 -11.34
N ARG A 37 18.82 2.62 -11.75
CA ARG A 37 19.76 2.55 -12.91
C ARG A 37 19.10 3.00 -14.20
N SER A 38 17.84 2.67 -14.43
CA SER A 38 17.08 3.18 -15.59
C SER A 38 16.84 4.69 -15.53
N LEU A 39 16.96 5.27 -14.34
CA LEU A 39 16.90 6.70 -14.10
C LEU A 39 18.29 7.38 -14.20
N GLU A 40 19.37 6.61 -14.18
CA GLU A 40 20.78 7.11 -14.23
C GLU A 40 21.11 7.93 -15.49
N GLU A 41 20.51 7.62 -16.62
CA GLU A 41 20.77 8.32 -17.89
C GLU A 41 20.27 9.77 -17.90
N LYS A 42 19.47 10.18 -16.94
CA LYS A 42 18.81 11.49 -16.90
C LYS A 42 19.02 12.27 -15.59
N HIS A 43 19.79 11.76 -14.62
CA HIS A 43 19.81 12.30 -13.28
C HIS A 43 20.99 13.21 -12.94
N VAL A 44 20.68 14.09 -11.94
CA VAL A 44 21.61 14.99 -11.30
C VAL A 44 22.69 14.19 -10.60
N ARG A 45 23.88 14.40 -11.01
CA ARG A 45 25.07 13.97 -10.27
C ARG A 45 25.47 15.09 -9.34
N LEU A 46 25.30 14.88 -8.05
CA LEU A 46 25.77 15.82 -7.05
C LEU A 46 27.28 15.71 -6.88
N ARG A 47 27.90 16.83 -6.58
CA ARG A 47 29.29 16.87 -6.11
C ARG A 47 29.33 16.55 -4.62
N VAL A 48 30.43 16.02 -4.17
CA VAL A 48 30.70 15.81 -2.74
C VAL A 48 30.52 17.08 -1.94
N ASP A 49 31.00 18.23 -2.44
CA ASP A 49 30.86 19.54 -1.79
C ASP A 49 29.39 19.97 -1.61
N ASP A 50 28.55 19.72 -2.61
CA ASP A 50 27.11 19.98 -2.51
C ASP A 50 26.49 19.20 -1.34
N VAL A 51 26.78 17.91 -1.22
CA VAL A 51 26.23 17.04 -0.18
C VAL A 51 26.77 17.40 1.20
N ARG A 52 28.06 17.74 1.33
CA ARG A 52 28.64 18.25 2.59
C ARG A 52 27.93 19.54 3.05
N SER A 53 27.69 20.41 2.11
CA SER A 53 26.98 21.66 2.37
C SER A 53 25.55 21.41 2.87
N MET A 54 24.86 20.38 2.31
CA MET A 54 23.53 19.97 2.78
C MET A 54 23.54 19.36 4.19
N TYR A 55 24.54 18.55 4.52
CA TYR A 55 24.73 18.05 5.90
C TYR A 55 24.96 19.21 6.88
N ALA A 56 25.75 20.18 6.50
CA ALA A 56 26.00 21.38 7.32
C ALA A 56 24.71 22.20 7.55
N ASP A 57 23.88 22.37 6.53
CA ASP A 57 22.60 23.08 6.62
C ASP A 57 21.64 22.39 7.58
N VAL A 58 21.38 21.08 7.38
CA VAL A 58 20.42 20.36 8.23
C VAL A 58 20.89 20.30 9.68
N ARG A 59 22.18 20.20 9.92
CA ARG A 59 22.78 20.26 11.25
C ARG A 59 22.60 21.64 11.91
N GLU A 60 22.81 22.73 11.16
CA GLU A 60 22.58 24.09 11.65
C GLU A 60 21.10 24.30 12.02
N ARG A 61 20.18 23.81 11.17
CA ARG A 61 18.74 23.88 11.43
C ARG A 61 18.36 23.12 12.70
N ARG A 62 18.84 21.90 12.85
CA ARG A 62 18.60 21.10 14.06
C ARG A 62 19.14 21.82 15.29
N GLU A 63 20.36 22.34 15.24
CA GLU A 63 20.97 23.02 16.38
C GLU A 63 20.16 24.26 16.78
N LYS A 64 19.73 25.07 15.84
CA LYS A 64 18.84 26.19 16.11
C LYS A 64 17.47 25.79 16.65
N THR A 65 17.04 24.55 16.36
CA THR A 65 15.75 24.06 16.79
C THR A 65 15.77 23.50 18.20
N VAL A 66 16.82 22.81 18.63
CA VAL A 66 16.85 22.08 19.92
C VAL A 66 18.09 22.35 20.77
N GLY A 67 19.09 23.05 20.25
CA GLY A 67 20.38 23.25 20.96
C GLY A 67 20.25 24.08 22.25
N ASP A 68 19.25 24.94 22.35
CA ASP A 68 18.95 25.73 23.54
C ASP A 68 18.16 24.99 24.62
N ILE A 69 17.62 23.79 24.31
CA ILE A 69 16.84 23.02 25.29
C ILE A 69 17.81 22.30 26.24
N ASN A 70 17.61 22.57 27.55
CA ASN A 70 18.36 21.87 28.57
C ASN A 70 18.23 20.35 28.41
N PRO A 71 19.35 19.58 28.34
CA PRO A 71 19.30 18.13 28.17
C PRO A 71 18.46 17.40 29.22
N TYR A 72 18.41 17.89 30.44
CA TYR A 72 17.57 17.31 31.50
C TYR A 72 16.07 17.58 31.29
N ALA A 73 15.73 18.70 30.65
CA ALA A 73 14.35 19.06 30.33
C ALA A 73 13.84 18.39 29.06
N ARG A 74 14.71 17.77 28.25
CA ARG A 74 14.31 17.02 27.05
C ARG A 74 13.52 15.75 27.37
N ARG A 75 13.53 15.31 28.64
CA ARG A 75 12.72 14.22 29.15
C ARG A 75 11.53 14.80 29.90
N CYS A 76 10.38 14.73 29.31
CA CYS A 76 9.11 15.12 29.92
C CYS A 76 8.14 13.92 29.90
N GLU A 77 7.03 14.03 30.60
CA GLU A 77 5.99 13.00 30.53
C GLU A 77 5.42 12.89 29.11
N ALA A 78 5.11 11.66 28.69
CA ALA A 78 4.54 11.37 27.39
C ALA A 78 3.29 12.23 27.15
N SER A 79 3.30 13.04 26.13
CA SER A 79 2.22 13.98 25.83
C SER A 79 1.99 14.13 24.34
N GLY A 80 0.73 14.26 23.95
CA GLY A 80 0.30 14.85 22.69
C GLY A 80 0.64 14.15 21.39
N GLY A 81 1.19 12.94 21.42
CA GLY A 81 1.50 12.19 20.19
C GLY A 81 2.81 12.60 19.51
N VAL A 82 3.64 13.42 20.15
CA VAL A 82 5.01 13.76 19.70
C VAL A 82 6.05 12.82 20.29
N ASN A 83 7.22 12.72 19.68
CA ASN A 83 8.33 11.94 20.22
C ASN A 83 9.19 12.76 21.19
N PRO A 84 9.88 12.13 22.16
CA PRO A 84 10.91 12.80 22.98
C PRO A 84 12.08 13.27 22.11
N PHE A 85 12.67 14.41 22.46
CA PHE A 85 13.78 14.97 21.67
C PHE A 85 15.00 14.04 21.61
N ASP A 86 15.38 13.45 22.72
CA ASP A 86 16.53 12.54 22.80
C ASP A 86 16.28 11.21 22.06
N TRP A 87 15.06 10.69 22.11
CA TRP A 87 14.70 9.55 21.27
C TRP A 87 14.78 9.88 19.79
N SER A 88 14.27 11.05 19.37
CA SER A 88 14.33 11.51 17.96
C SER A 88 15.78 11.69 17.50
N ASP A 89 16.67 12.22 18.33
CA ASP A 89 18.10 12.27 18.02
C ASP A 89 18.71 10.86 17.81
N GLY A 90 18.37 9.91 18.68
CA GLY A 90 18.77 8.52 18.53
C GLY A 90 18.19 7.84 17.30
N HIS A 91 16.94 8.15 16.97
CA HIS A 91 16.29 7.65 15.76
C HIS A 91 16.90 8.20 14.46
N VAL A 92 17.23 9.49 14.41
CA VAL A 92 17.96 10.08 13.28
C VAL A 92 19.36 9.44 13.14
N ALA A 93 20.06 9.22 14.27
CA ALA A 93 21.32 8.52 14.26
C ALA A 93 21.21 7.08 13.73
N HIS A 94 20.21 6.35 14.20
CA HIS A 94 19.90 5.00 13.72
C HIS A 94 19.65 5.00 12.21
N PHE A 95 18.90 6.00 11.71
CA PHE A 95 18.65 6.12 10.28
C PHE A 95 19.94 6.33 9.49
N TYR A 96 20.80 7.27 9.90
CA TYR A 96 22.10 7.49 9.26
C TYR A 96 22.99 6.26 9.29
N GLU A 97 23.03 5.54 10.39
CA GLU A 97 23.84 4.34 10.52
C GLU A 97 23.34 3.19 9.64
N PHE A 98 22.09 2.80 9.80
CA PHE A 98 21.54 1.59 9.20
C PHE A 98 20.96 1.78 7.81
N MET A 99 20.48 2.97 7.48
CA MET A 99 19.90 3.22 6.17
C MET A 99 20.89 3.87 5.18
N VAL A 100 21.91 4.57 5.68
CA VAL A 100 22.89 5.27 4.82
C VAL A 100 24.27 4.62 4.93
N ALA A 101 24.93 4.72 6.08
CA ALA A 101 26.35 4.37 6.20
C ALA A 101 26.63 2.89 5.93
N ILE A 102 25.83 1.97 6.47
CA ILE A 102 25.98 0.53 6.25
C ILE A 102 25.76 0.17 4.77
N ASN A 103 24.79 0.78 4.12
CA ASN A 103 24.50 0.51 2.71
C ASN A 103 25.55 1.09 1.74
N LEU A 104 26.30 2.08 2.15
CA LEU A 104 27.39 2.68 1.36
C LEU A 104 28.76 2.07 1.66
N SER A 105 28.94 1.43 2.83
CA SER A 105 30.21 0.83 3.19
C SER A 105 30.53 -0.41 2.35
N SER A 106 31.77 -0.52 1.88
CA SER A 106 32.28 -1.70 1.16
C SER A 106 32.69 -2.86 2.08
N GLU A 107 32.48 -2.71 3.39
CA GLU A 107 32.82 -3.76 4.36
C GLU A 107 31.95 -5.00 4.09
N THR A 108 32.63 -6.06 3.65
CA THR A 108 32.00 -7.36 3.40
C THR A 108 31.50 -7.92 4.73
N HIS A 109 30.21 -8.21 4.77
CA HIS A 109 29.60 -8.93 5.88
C HIS A 109 30.01 -10.41 5.83
N ASP A 110 31.12 -10.76 6.49
CA ASP A 110 31.34 -12.12 6.94
C ASP A 110 30.57 -12.30 8.26
N ASP A 111 29.46 -13.05 8.20
CA ASP A 111 28.68 -13.71 9.26
C ASP A 111 28.33 -12.97 10.57
N ALA A 112 28.72 -11.74 10.77
CA ALA A 112 28.35 -10.96 11.95
C ALA A 112 27.54 -9.74 11.55
N ARG A 113 26.40 -9.51 12.22
CA ARG A 113 25.68 -8.22 12.15
C ARG A 113 26.69 -7.08 12.32
N PRO A 114 26.64 -6.03 11.48
CA PRO A 114 27.52 -4.89 11.68
C PRO A 114 27.35 -4.38 13.10
N LYS A 115 28.46 -4.23 13.83
CA LYS A 115 28.42 -3.68 15.18
C LYS A 115 27.89 -2.25 15.08
N SER A 116 26.87 -1.95 15.88
CA SER A 116 26.41 -0.57 16.01
C SER A 116 27.55 0.32 16.49
N LEU A 117 27.54 1.57 16.05
CA LEU A 117 28.41 2.62 16.59
C LEU A 117 28.15 2.86 18.10
N ARG A 118 27.08 2.29 18.63
CA ARG A 118 26.72 2.29 20.05
C ARG A 118 26.83 0.91 20.66
N ASP A 119 28.07 0.51 20.97
CA ASP A 119 28.35 -0.78 21.65
C ASP A 119 27.78 -0.85 23.08
N ASP A 120 27.44 0.30 23.68
CA ASP A 120 26.85 0.42 25.02
C ASP A 120 25.33 0.16 25.03
N VAL A 121 24.70 0.03 23.88
CA VAL A 121 23.25 -0.25 23.75
C VAL A 121 23.04 -1.63 23.18
N ALA A 122 22.49 -2.51 23.97
CA ALA A 122 22.35 -3.93 23.62
C ALA A 122 21.42 -4.18 22.41
N ASP A 123 20.41 -3.34 22.20
CA ASP A 123 19.49 -3.42 21.07
C ASP A 123 19.14 -2.02 20.54
N VAL A 124 20.02 -1.45 19.74
CA VAL A 124 19.82 -0.14 19.09
C VAL A 124 18.61 -0.16 18.16
N HIS A 125 18.37 -1.28 17.45
CA HIS A 125 17.21 -1.44 16.60
C HIS A 125 15.90 -1.49 17.40
N GLY A 126 15.88 -2.22 18.51
CA GLY A 126 14.70 -2.28 19.38
C GLY A 126 14.35 -0.93 19.99
N LEU A 127 15.36 -0.08 20.21
CA LEU A 127 15.18 1.22 20.87
C LEU A 127 14.83 2.36 19.87
N PHE A 128 15.55 2.47 18.78
CA PHE A 128 15.49 3.64 17.90
C PHE A 128 14.82 3.39 16.55
N ASP A 129 14.51 2.14 16.21
CA ASP A 129 13.67 1.83 15.06
C ASP A 129 12.21 2.15 15.40
N SER A 130 11.61 3.10 14.67
CA SER A 130 10.25 3.58 14.92
C SER A 130 9.17 2.52 14.73
N PHE A 131 9.47 1.40 14.09
CA PHE A 131 8.56 0.27 13.88
C PHE A 131 8.70 -0.81 14.95
N ARG A 132 9.82 -0.84 15.68
CA ARG A 132 10.07 -1.80 16.75
C ARG A 132 9.79 -1.21 18.13
N ALA A 133 10.16 0.06 18.31
CA ALA A 133 9.96 0.75 19.58
C ALA A 133 8.50 1.17 19.76
N ASP A 134 7.82 0.62 20.76
CA ASP A 134 6.50 1.09 21.16
C ASP A 134 6.56 2.59 21.51
N TYR A 135 5.49 3.33 21.18
CA TYR A 135 5.43 4.76 21.44
C TYR A 135 5.68 5.12 22.92
N GLN A 136 5.17 4.34 23.85
CA GLN A 136 5.40 4.57 25.29
C GLN A 136 6.84 4.29 25.70
N ASP A 137 7.49 3.32 25.07
CA ASP A 137 8.88 2.97 25.36
C ASP A 137 9.85 4.02 24.84
N ARG A 138 9.47 4.78 23.81
CA ARG A 138 10.25 5.96 23.36
C ARG A 138 10.44 7.00 24.47
N TRP A 139 9.49 7.10 25.39
CA TRP A 139 9.56 7.99 26.56
C TRP A 139 10.32 7.38 27.74
N ARG A 140 10.69 6.10 27.65
CA ARG A 140 11.41 5.35 28.67
C ARG A 140 12.54 4.52 28.08
N PRO A 141 13.52 5.14 27.39
CA PRO A 141 14.57 4.41 26.70
C PRO A 141 15.45 3.57 27.63
N ASP A 142 15.59 3.96 28.91
CA ASP A 142 16.28 3.24 29.97
C ASP A 142 15.63 1.88 30.31
N VAL A 143 14.34 1.73 30.07
CA VAL A 143 13.59 0.50 30.38
C VAL A 143 13.74 -0.53 29.25
N VAL A 144 13.76 -0.08 27.99
CA VAL A 144 13.78 -0.95 26.82
C VAL A 144 15.12 -1.66 26.66
N CYS A 145 16.23 -0.96 26.95
CA CYS A 145 17.58 -1.48 26.71
C CYS A 145 18.38 -1.81 27.97
N GLY A 146 17.80 -1.59 29.15
CA GLY A 146 18.58 -1.74 30.41
C GLY A 146 19.74 -0.77 30.54
N VAL A 147 19.87 0.17 29.62
CA VAL A 147 20.87 1.25 29.56
C VAL A 147 20.12 2.56 29.61
N ASN A 148 20.66 3.55 30.25
CA ASN A 148 20.06 4.88 30.35
C ASN A 148 20.78 5.84 29.36
N PRO A 149 20.43 5.86 28.06
CA PRO A 149 21.00 6.80 27.12
C PRO A 149 20.52 8.20 27.53
N THR A 150 21.48 9.06 27.87
CA THR A 150 21.18 10.46 28.14
C THR A 150 20.94 11.21 26.83
N ALA A 151 20.28 12.37 26.89
CA ALA A 151 20.15 13.24 25.73
C ALA A 151 21.52 13.53 25.07
N ALA A 152 22.55 13.77 25.87
CA ALA A 152 23.90 13.95 25.38
C ALA A 152 24.47 12.72 24.66
N ALA A 153 24.14 11.50 25.12
CA ALA A 153 24.55 10.28 24.44
C ALA A 153 23.83 10.06 23.10
N CYS A 154 22.53 10.37 23.02
CA CYS A 154 21.78 10.29 21.77
C CYS A 154 22.28 11.35 20.77
N GLU A 155 22.57 12.55 21.23
CA GLU A 155 23.17 13.61 20.41
C GLU A 155 24.57 13.23 19.91
N ALA A 156 25.45 12.69 20.78
CA ALA A 156 26.76 12.18 20.40
C ALA A 156 26.65 11.05 19.35
N TYR A 157 25.70 10.15 19.52
CA TYR A 157 25.42 9.09 18.54
C TYR A 157 25.01 9.68 17.17
N ARG A 158 24.13 10.68 17.16
CA ARG A 158 23.72 11.35 15.93
C ARG A 158 24.91 12.00 15.23
N HIS A 159 25.75 12.72 15.95
CA HIS A 159 26.96 13.33 15.38
C HIS A 159 27.93 12.28 14.82
N LEU A 160 28.08 11.16 15.51
CA LEU A 160 28.98 10.07 15.08
C LEU A 160 28.44 9.41 13.79
N ALA A 161 27.15 9.11 13.74
CA ALA A 161 26.52 8.46 12.59
C ALA A 161 26.50 9.38 11.35
N ALA A 162 26.14 10.65 11.51
CA ALA A 162 26.20 11.63 10.44
C ALA A 162 27.63 11.88 9.95
N GLY A 163 28.61 11.98 10.89
CA GLY A 163 30.03 12.11 10.55
C GLY A 163 30.58 10.91 9.77
N ARG A 164 30.10 9.69 10.06
CA ARG A 164 30.44 8.50 9.28
C ARG A 164 29.89 8.59 7.86
N CYS A 165 28.65 9.03 7.68
CA CYS A 165 28.07 9.25 6.35
C CYS A 165 28.88 10.30 5.57
N GLU A 166 29.27 11.41 6.21
CA GLU A 166 30.12 12.43 5.57
C GLU A 166 31.52 11.89 5.21
N ALA A 167 32.10 11.04 6.05
CA ALA A 167 33.42 10.44 5.78
C ALA A 167 33.38 9.51 4.55
N LEU A 168 32.25 8.85 4.30
CA LEU A 168 32.07 8.01 3.11
C LEU A 168 32.03 8.79 1.78
N LEU A 169 31.85 10.12 1.85
CA LEU A 169 31.98 11.00 0.68
C LEU A 169 33.41 11.09 0.15
N GLY A 170 34.44 10.74 0.97
CA GLY A 170 35.84 10.87 0.60
C GLY A 170 36.35 12.31 0.66
N GLU A 171 37.60 12.59 0.22
CA GLU A 171 38.26 13.89 0.35
C GLU A 171 38.18 14.77 -0.91
N ASP A 172 37.78 14.21 -2.05
CA ASP A 172 37.67 14.96 -3.30
C ASP A 172 36.30 15.63 -3.43
N ASP A 173 36.22 16.89 -3.06
CA ASP A 173 35.01 17.70 -3.10
C ASP A 173 34.45 17.89 -4.51
N SER A 174 35.28 17.73 -5.55
CA SER A 174 34.87 17.84 -6.95
C SER A 174 34.30 16.55 -7.50
N ARG A 175 34.45 15.42 -6.81
CA ARG A 175 33.94 14.10 -7.21
C ARG A 175 32.43 14.13 -7.41
N LEU A 176 31.97 13.57 -8.49
CA LEU A 176 30.57 13.34 -8.74
C LEU A 176 30.14 12.00 -8.08
N LEU A 177 29.11 12.05 -7.28
CA LEU A 177 28.54 10.86 -6.64
C LEU A 177 27.85 9.96 -7.67
N GLY A 178 27.89 8.65 -7.43
CA GLY A 178 27.03 7.70 -8.12
C GLY A 178 25.55 7.91 -7.74
N ALA A 179 24.64 7.35 -8.53
CA ALA A 179 23.20 7.52 -8.31
C ALA A 179 22.77 6.99 -6.93
N ILE A 180 23.28 5.81 -6.54
CA ILE A 180 22.98 5.17 -5.24
C ILE A 180 23.54 6.00 -4.09
N GLU A 181 24.79 6.45 -4.19
CA GLU A 181 25.39 7.33 -3.18
C GLU A 181 24.57 8.61 -3.01
N THR A 182 24.25 9.26 -4.14
CA THR A 182 23.41 10.46 -4.16
C THR A 182 22.07 10.21 -3.46
N TYR A 183 21.40 9.13 -3.82
CA TYR A 183 20.10 8.77 -3.27
C TYR A 183 20.13 8.55 -1.76
N LEU A 184 21.06 7.74 -1.28
CA LEU A 184 21.15 7.39 0.14
C LEU A 184 21.54 8.59 1.00
N HIS A 185 22.51 9.39 0.57
CA HIS A 185 22.86 10.61 1.28
C HIS A 185 21.71 11.62 1.33
N LEU A 186 21.03 11.85 0.21
CA LEU A 186 19.85 12.72 0.17
C LEU A 186 18.75 12.21 1.07
N TYR A 187 18.53 10.89 1.10
CA TYR A 187 17.48 10.32 1.93
C TYR A 187 17.75 10.54 3.42
N GLY A 188 18.99 10.37 3.87
CA GLY A 188 19.38 10.66 5.25
C GLY A 188 19.20 12.14 5.60
N ILE A 189 19.64 13.04 4.72
CA ILE A 189 19.50 14.50 4.89
C ILE A 189 18.03 14.92 4.95
N VAL A 190 17.18 14.40 4.05
CA VAL A 190 15.75 14.71 4.02
C VAL A 190 15.05 14.15 5.23
N HIS A 191 15.42 12.96 5.69
CA HIS A 191 14.87 12.37 6.91
C HIS A 191 15.16 13.25 8.13
N GLU A 192 16.39 13.79 8.26
CA GLU A 192 16.70 14.74 9.33
C GLU A 192 15.91 16.06 9.17
N HIS A 193 15.66 16.54 7.96
CA HIS A 193 14.77 17.70 7.74
C HIS A 193 13.33 17.45 8.23
N TRP A 194 12.79 16.24 8.09
CA TRP A 194 11.49 15.92 8.67
C TRP A 194 11.53 16.05 10.18
N HIS A 195 12.58 15.54 10.81
CA HIS A 195 12.74 15.63 12.26
C HIS A 195 13.01 17.06 12.76
N VAL A 196 13.59 17.93 11.95
CA VAL A 196 13.66 19.37 12.30
C VAL A 196 12.25 19.95 12.47
N GLU A 197 11.30 19.62 11.59
CA GLU A 197 9.91 20.02 11.74
C GLU A 197 9.26 19.35 12.97
N ASP A 198 9.47 18.05 13.17
CA ASP A 198 8.97 17.31 14.32
C ASP A 198 9.44 17.91 15.65
N TYR A 199 10.70 18.37 15.74
CA TYR A 199 11.21 19.05 16.93
C TYR A 199 10.46 20.35 17.22
N VAL A 200 10.13 21.13 16.18
CA VAL A 200 9.35 22.36 16.36
C VAL A 200 7.93 22.04 16.84
N GLN A 201 7.31 20.98 16.30
CA GLN A 201 6.01 20.49 16.74
C GLN A 201 6.06 19.99 18.20
N ALA A 202 7.12 19.26 18.56
CA ALA A 202 7.33 18.78 19.91
C ALA A 202 7.51 19.95 20.91
N ARG A 203 8.32 20.95 20.56
CA ARG A 203 8.46 22.17 21.40
C ARG A 203 7.11 22.85 21.67
N ASN A 204 6.31 23.01 20.61
CA ASN A 204 5.00 23.62 20.75
C ASN A 204 4.07 22.79 21.64
N THR A 205 4.00 21.48 21.40
CA THR A 205 3.10 20.58 22.14
C THR A 205 3.47 20.42 23.61
N LEU A 206 4.77 20.42 23.90
CA LEU A 206 5.31 20.21 25.24
C LEU A 206 5.50 21.53 26.01
N GLY A 207 5.19 22.69 25.41
CA GLY A 207 5.28 24.00 26.05
C GLY A 207 6.72 24.46 26.29
N PHE A 208 7.65 24.17 25.39
CA PHE A 208 9.00 24.71 25.40
C PHE A 208 9.04 26.08 24.72
N PRO A 209 10.08 26.89 25.01
CA PRO A 209 10.28 28.16 24.32
C PRO A 209 10.31 27.96 22.80
N LYS A 210 9.79 28.95 22.08
CA LYS A 210 9.82 28.96 20.64
C LYS A 210 11.26 29.00 20.13
N PRO A 211 11.64 28.17 19.14
CA PRO A 211 13.00 28.17 18.63
C PRO A 211 13.29 29.47 17.86
N SER A 212 14.51 29.98 18.02
CA SER A 212 14.99 31.11 17.24
C SER A 212 15.68 30.61 15.98
N LEU A 213 14.89 30.32 14.94
CA LEU A 213 15.42 29.77 13.69
C LEU A 213 16.17 30.85 12.87
N GLY A 214 15.82 32.14 13.02
CA GLY A 214 16.54 33.28 12.43
C GLY A 214 16.79 33.18 10.92
N GLU A 215 17.62 34.05 10.39
CA GLU A 215 18.14 33.87 9.04
C GLU A 215 19.13 32.69 9.04
N LEU A 216 18.77 31.60 8.39
CA LEU A 216 19.67 30.49 8.13
C LEU A 216 20.69 30.93 7.09
N LYS A 217 21.93 30.53 7.24
CA LYS A 217 22.90 30.68 6.17
C LYS A 217 22.39 29.88 4.99
N THR A 218 22.00 30.57 3.93
CA THR A 218 21.45 29.92 2.74
C THR A 218 22.49 29.00 2.12
N THR A 219 22.47 27.75 2.49
CA THR A 219 23.18 26.70 1.78
C THR A 219 22.54 26.55 0.40
N ARG A 220 23.33 26.63 -0.64
CA ARG A 220 22.86 26.42 -2.00
C ARG A 220 22.65 24.92 -2.20
N TYR A 221 21.42 24.49 -2.06
CA TYR A 221 21.01 23.22 -2.68
C TYR A 221 21.12 23.40 -4.20
N PRO A 222 21.70 22.45 -4.93
CA PRO A 222 21.81 22.56 -6.36
C PRO A 222 20.43 22.82 -6.98
N ALA A 223 20.35 23.89 -7.78
CA ALA A 223 19.11 24.28 -8.48
C ALA A 223 18.46 23.10 -9.21
N ASP A 224 19.27 22.17 -9.53
CA ASP A 224 18.95 20.97 -10.27
C ASP A 224 18.25 19.87 -9.45
N LEU A 225 18.27 19.88 -8.12
CA LEU A 225 17.61 18.84 -7.30
C LEU A 225 16.14 19.12 -7.07
N TRP A 226 15.82 20.37 -6.70
CA TRP A 226 14.48 20.80 -6.30
C TRP A 226 14.14 22.23 -6.78
N GLY A 227 14.86 22.75 -7.79
CA GLY A 227 14.79 24.15 -8.14
C GLY A 227 15.57 24.99 -7.12
N GLY A 228 16.82 25.34 -7.38
CA GLY A 228 17.78 25.91 -6.43
C GLY A 228 17.29 27.16 -5.63
N PHE A 229 17.88 27.37 -4.48
CA PHE A 229 17.67 28.59 -3.69
C PHE A 229 18.26 29.82 -4.38
N SER A 230 17.46 30.86 -4.58
CA SER A 230 17.97 32.18 -4.94
C SER A 230 18.25 32.98 -3.68
N THR A 231 19.48 33.49 -3.55
CA THR A 231 19.88 34.47 -2.53
C THR A 231 19.35 35.86 -2.86
N ALA A 232 18.21 35.99 -3.53
CA ALA A 232 17.62 37.29 -3.77
C ALA A 232 17.22 37.91 -2.43
N SER A 233 17.81 39.11 -2.19
CA SER A 233 17.70 39.94 -1.02
C SER A 233 16.34 39.94 -0.35
N ASN A 234 16.35 40.04 0.98
CA ASN A 234 15.22 40.33 1.85
C ASN A 234 14.55 41.64 1.39
N ASP A 235 13.73 41.58 0.35
CA ASP A 235 12.79 42.64 0.08
C ASP A 235 11.73 42.58 1.18
N ALA A 236 11.72 43.68 1.94
CA ALA A 236 10.77 43.91 3.01
C ALA A 236 9.36 43.53 2.55
N CYS A 237 8.67 42.72 3.36
CA CYS A 237 7.28 42.36 3.17
C CYS A 237 6.48 43.63 2.79
N ASP A 238 6.08 43.73 1.55
CA ASP A 238 5.16 44.78 1.11
C ASP A 238 3.77 44.47 1.68
N THR A 239 3.53 45.02 2.87
CA THR A 239 2.22 44.96 3.54
C THR A 239 1.21 45.96 2.95
N SER A 240 1.56 46.68 1.89
CA SER A 240 0.80 47.82 1.38
C SER A 240 -0.20 47.51 0.26
N ARG A 241 -0.31 46.25 -0.23
CA ARG A 241 -1.34 45.89 -1.21
C ARG A 241 -2.63 45.53 -0.52
N SER A 242 -3.57 46.47 -0.71
CA SER A 242 -5.01 46.46 -0.43
C SER A 242 -5.62 45.16 0.15
N LYS A 243 -6.24 45.37 1.31
CA LYS A 243 -7.25 44.46 1.90
C LYS A 243 -8.40 44.29 0.89
N GLU A 244 -8.25 43.38 -0.09
CA GLU A 244 -9.38 42.89 -0.83
C GLU A 244 -10.16 41.98 0.11
N THR A 245 -11.31 42.48 0.52
CA THR A 245 -12.31 41.71 1.29
C THR A 245 -12.63 40.49 0.52
N ILE A 246 -12.34 39.30 1.09
CA ILE A 246 -12.68 37.99 0.51
C ILE A 246 -14.20 37.86 0.57
N THR A 247 -14.87 38.37 -0.46
CA THR A 247 -16.29 38.14 -0.72
C THR A 247 -16.54 36.76 -1.35
N ARG A 248 -17.76 36.44 -1.79
CA ARG A 248 -18.11 35.22 -2.56
C ARG A 248 -17.19 34.93 -3.75
N GLU A 249 -16.31 35.82 -4.15
CA GLU A 249 -15.24 35.69 -5.14
C GLU A 249 -13.98 34.96 -4.65
N GLY A 250 -13.97 34.52 -3.39
CA GLY A 250 -12.83 33.85 -2.76
C GLY A 250 -12.49 32.44 -3.24
N TYR A 251 -13.05 31.97 -4.36
CA TYR A 251 -12.78 30.67 -4.96
C TYR A 251 -12.15 30.82 -6.35
N ALA A 252 -11.22 29.94 -6.68
CA ALA A 252 -10.67 29.77 -8.01
C ALA A 252 -11.43 28.69 -8.76
N ASP A 253 -11.79 28.96 -10.01
CA ASP A 253 -12.42 27.98 -10.89
C ASP A 253 -11.35 27.10 -11.54
N ILE A 254 -11.55 25.79 -11.48
CA ILE A 254 -10.72 24.78 -12.14
C ILE A 254 -11.62 24.03 -13.13
N ASP A 255 -11.24 24.04 -14.40
CA ASP A 255 -12.01 23.42 -15.45
C ASP A 255 -11.96 21.89 -15.37
N ALA A 256 -13.03 21.25 -15.88
CA ALA A 256 -13.03 19.80 -16.09
C ALA A 256 -11.97 19.41 -17.12
N GLY A 257 -11.25 18.31 -16.87
CA GLY A 257 -10.24 17.85 -17.81
C GLY A 257 -9.45 16.65 -17.32
N ALA A 258 -8.52 16.20 -18.15
CA ALA A 258 -7.56 15.18 -17.79
C ALA A 258 -6.28 15.86 -17.25
N TYR A 259 -6.06 15.69 -15.98
CA TYR A 259 -4.90 16.21 -15.27
C TYR A 259 -3.88 15.09 -15.01
N ARG A 260 -2.68 15.45 -14.64
CA ARG A 260 -1.66 14.50 -14.19
C ARG A 260 -1.37 14.72 -12.72
N LEU A 261 -1.34 13.63 -11.96
CA LEU A 261 -1.02 13.61 -10.54
C LEU A 261 0.26 12.80 -10.32
N GLY A 262 1.14 13.29 -9.45
CA GLY A 262 2.39 12.61 -9.10
C GLY A 262 3.62 13.16 -9.83
N ALA A 263 4.78 12.57 -9.57
CA ALA A 263 6.07 12.97 -10.12
C ALA A 263 6.30 12.41 -11.51
N GLU A 264 6.80 13.24 -12.43
CA GLU A 264 7.19 12.80 -13.77
C GLU A 264 8.52 12.04 -13.71
N ARG A 265 8.82 11.28 -14.78
CA ARG A 265 10.09 10.54 -14.86
C ARG A 265 11.32 11.46 -15.00
N GLU A 266 11.09 12.69 -15.39
CA GLU A 266 12.07 13.74 -15.50
C GLU A 266 12.34 14.48 -14.18
N ASP A 267 11.46 14.32 -13.19
CA ASP A 267 11.65 14.86 -11.83
C ASP A 267 12.83 14.14 -11.17
N LYS A 268 13.76 14.90 -10.62
CA LYS A 268 15.11 14.41 -10.34
C LYS A 268 15.20 13.52 -9.11
N TRP A 269 14.68 13.97 -7.98
CA TRP A 269 14.63 13.16 -6.76
C TRP A 269 13.26 13.26 -6.10
N VAL A 270 12.56 12.15 -6.02
CA VAL A 270 11.21 12.05 -5.50
C VAL A 270 11.04 10.74 -4.73
N PHE A 271 10.18 10.77 -3.71
CA PHE A 271 9.89 9.58 -2.93
C PHE A 271 9.07 8.56 -3.72
N ASP A 272 9.13 7.31 -3.29
CA ASP A 272 8.36 6.20 -3.86
C ASP A 272 6.86 6.49 -3.94
N ALA A 273 6.28 7.08 -2.90
CA ALA A 273 4.87 7.43 -2.84
C ALA A 273 4.44 8.51 -3.83
N GLU A 274 5.38 9.28 -4.40
CA GLU A 274 5.11 10.33 -5.38
C GLU A 274 5.14 9.82 -6.82
N ARG A 275 5.63 8.62 -7.06
CA ARG A 275 5.88 8.03 -8.40
C ARG A 275 4.77 7.09 -8.84
N TRP A 276 4.41 7.08 -10.09
CA TRP A 276 4.74 8.00 -11.17
C TRP A 276 3.52 8.79 -11.55
N ALA A 277 3.72 9.91 -12.27
CA ALA A 277 2.64 10.73 -12.76
C ALA A 277 1.70 9.92 -13.64
N HIS A 278 0.42 10.00 -13.32
CA HIS A 278 -0.64 9.30 -14.02
C HIS A 278 -1.82 10.23 -14.31
N GLY A 279 -2.64 9.85 -15.29
CA GLY A 279 -3.81 10.64 -15.67
C GLY A 279 -4.92 10.52 -14.64
N VAL A 280 -5.50 11.65 -14.26
CA VAL A 280 -6.67 11.76 -13.40
C VAL A 280 -7.70 12.65 -14.09
N ALA A 281 -8.92 12.14 -14.29
CA ALA A 281 -10.02 12.97 -14.76
C ALA A 281 -10.62 13.76 -13.59
N LEU A 282 -10.73 15.06 -13.72
CA LEU A 282 -11.39 15.93 -12.75
C LEU A 282 -12.61 16.58 -13.39
N SER A 283 -13.75 16.56 -12.70
CA SER A 283 -14.88 17.38 -13.02
C SER A 283 -14.61 18.85 -12.66
N ARG A 284 -15.34 19.79 -13.25
CA ARG A 284 -15.20 21.21 -12.90
C ARG A 284 -15.50 21.42 -11.42
N PHE A 285 -14.58 22.09 -10.73
CA PHE A 285 -14.72 22.42 -9.30
C PHE A 285 -14.21 23.83 -9.02
N ARG A 286 -14.50 24.31 -7.82
CA ARG A 286 -13.93 25.54 -7.28
C ARG A 286 -13.19 25.23 -5.99
N ILE A 287 -12.03 25.81 -5.81
CA ILE A 287 -11.19 25.69 -4.62
C ILE A 287 -10.98 27.06 -3.97
N ALA A 288 -11.02 27.12 -2.65
CA ALA A 288 -10.80 28.36 -1.92
C ALA A 288 -9.40 28.92 -2.22
N LYS A 289 -9.33 30.20 -2.54
CA LYS A 289 -8.06 30.89 -2.83
C LYS A 289 -7.13 30.93 -1.62
N THR A 290 -7.68 30.91 -0.40
CA THR A 290 -6.92 30.90 0.85
C THR A 290 -7.34 29.73 1.74
N CYS A 291 -6.50 29.41 2.72
CA CYS A 291 -6.87 28.49 3.79
C CYS A 291 -8.02 29.08 4.64
N CYS A 292 -8.75 28.21 5.34
CA CYS A 292 -9.71 28.60 6.36
C CYS A 292 -9.01 29.42 7.45
N THR A 293 -9.60 30.59 7.80
CA THR A 293 -9.00 31.48 8.79
C THR A 293 -9.47 31.19 10.20
N ASN A 294 -8.74 31.68 11.19
CA ASN A 294 -9.12 31.58 12.59
C ASN A 294 -10.53 32.18 12.85
N ALA A 295 -10.84 33.35 12.23
CA ALA A 295 -12.15 33.96 12.38
C ALA A 295 -13.28 33.08 11.83
N GLN A 296 -13.07 32.45 10.69
CA GLN A 296 -14.03 31.54 10.08
C GLN A 296 -14.24 30.28 10.94
N PHE A 297 -13.17 29.72 11.48
CA PHE A 297 -13.26 28.54 12.32
C PHE A 297 -13.88 28.84 13.70
N ALA A 298 -13.59 30.01 14.29
CA ALA A 298 -14.25 30.47 15.50
C ALA A 298 -15.77 30.59 15.34
N ALA A 299 -16.23 31.09 14.18
CA ALA A 299 -17.65 31.16 13.86
C ALA A 299 -18.29 29.73 13.78
N PHE A 300 -17.58 28.75 13.26
CA PHE A 300 -18.02 27.35 13.29
C PHE A 300 -18.19 26.83 14.72
N ILE A 301 -17.24 27.13 15.61
CA ILE A 301 -17.33 26.70 17.02
C ILE A 301 -18.54 27.35 17.70
N GLU A 302 -18.70 28.66 17.56
CA GLU A 302 -19.78 29.42 18.21
C GLU A 302 -21.17 29.06 17.66
N SER A 303 -21.25 28.68 16.39
CA SER A 303 -22.50 28.17 15.81
C SER A 303 -22.89 26.78 16.29
N GLY A 304 -22.11 26.18 17.21
CA GLY A 304 -22.36 24.85 17.73
C GLY A 304 -21.82 23.71 16.88
N GLY A 305 -20.84 23.98 16.01
CA GLY A 305 -20.28 23.01 15.07
C GLY A 305 -19.79 21.71 15.74
N TYR A 306 -19.20 21.82 16.94
CA TYR A 306 -18.84 20.64 17.73
C TYR A 306 -20.04 19.90 18.33
N SER A 307 -21.21 20.51 18.41
CA SER A 307 -22.42 19.91 19.00
C SER A 307 -23.33 19.29 17.96
N ASP A 308 -23.28 19.74 16.73
CA ASP A 308 -24.10 19.24 15.64
C ASP A 308 -23.54 17.92 15.10
N ARG A 309 -24.20 16.79 15.44
CA ARG A 309 -23.80 15.44 14.98
C ARG A 309 -23.82 15.31 13.47
N SER A 310 -24.68 16.04 12.77
CA SER A 310 -24.85 15.89 11.33
C SER A 310 -23.65 16.34 10.49
N LEU A 311 -22.80 17.19 11.09
CA LEU A 311 -21.59 17.71 10.44
C LEU A 311 -20.41 16.73 10.45
N TRP A 312 -20.44 15.74 11.31
CA TRP A 312 -19.32 14.83 11.57
C TRP A 312 -19.54 13.49 10.89
N SER A 313 -18.53 12.99 10.19
CA SER A 313 -18.45 11.59 9.82
C SER A 313 -18.54 10.68 11.05
N HIS A 314 -18.85 9.41 10.85
CA HIS A 314 -18.97 8.48 11.97
C HIS A 314 -17.70 8.45 12.84
N GLU A 315 -16.54 8.32 12.19
CA GLU A 315 -15.24 8.29 12.85
C GLU A 315 -14.91 9.61 13.53
N GLY A 316 -15.16 10.74 12.86
CA GLY A 316 -14.97 12.07 13.42
C GLY A 316 -15.83 12.26 14.69
N TYR A 317 -17.07 11.77 14.68
CA TYR A 317 -17.92 11.85 15.87
C TYR A 317 -17.43 10.95 17.00
N ARG A 318 -16.96 9.72 16.72
CA ARG A 318 -16.35 8.85 17.74
C ARG A 318 -15.11 9.50 18.36
N TRP A 319 -14.24 10.09 17.53
CA TRP A 319 -13.09 10.84 17.98
C TRP A 319 -13.51 12.03 18.88
N LEU A 320 -14.50 12.82 18.47
CA LEU A 320 -15.04 13.93 19.24
C LEU A 320 -15.61 13.47 20.60
N GLN A 321 -16.33 12.33 20.62
CA GLN A 321 -16.85 11.79 21.88
C GLN A 321 -15.75 11.34 22.84
N ARG A 322 -14.61 10.83 22.34
CA ARG A 322 -13.45 10.50 23.18
C ARG A 322 -12.88 11.75 23.84
N ARG A 323 -12.66 12.84 23.08
CA ARG A 323 -12.21 14.13 23.61
C ARG A 323 -13.15 14.67 24.68
N ARG A 324 -14.46 14.60 24.45
CA ARG A 324 -15.46 15.00 25.46
C ARG A 324 -15.37 14.19 26.75
N ARG A 325 -15.23 12.87 26.66
CA ARG A 325 -15.10 12.00 27.85
C ARG A 325 -13.78 12.25 28.59
N ALA A 326 -12.74 12.63 27.88
CA ALA A 326 -11.46 13.03 28.47
C ALA A 326 -11.51 14.43 29.11
N GLY A 327 -12.61 15.17 28.95
CA GLY A 327 -12.73 16.54 29.44
C GLY A 327 -11.88 17.56 28.69
N GLU A 328 -11.47 17.21 27.44
CA GLU A 328 -10.67 18.09 26.64
C GLU A 328 -11.49 19.28 26.12
N LEU A 329 -10.81 20.41 25.94
CA LEU A 329 -11.40 21.58 25.29
C LEU A 329 -11.66 21.26 23.80
N LEU A 330 -12.90 21.49 23.38
CA LEU A 330 -13.33 21.25 22.00
C LEU A 330 -13.03 22.49 21.13
N ALA A 331 -11.77 22.62 20.80
CA ALA A 331 -11.22 23.69 19.95
C ALA A 331 -9.89 23.22 19.36
N PRO A 332 -9.31 23.92 18.38
CA PRO A 332 -7.95 23.68 17.92
C PRO A 332 -6.94 23.73 19.07
N LEU A 333 -5.88 22.91 18.97
CA LEU A 333 -4.86 22.88 20.02
C LEU A 333 -4.24 24.29 20.20
N GLY A 334 -4.06 24.67 21.48
CA GLY A 334 -3.52 25.99 21.84
C GLY A 334 -4.55 27.11 21.90
N TRP A 335 -5.80 26.88 21.47
CA TRP A 335 -6.86 27.87 21.67
C TRP A 335 -7.35 27.83 23.12
N ILE A 336 -7.58 29.00 23.70
CA ILE A 336 -8.00 29.18 25.11
C ILE A 336 -9.14 30.19 25.10
N PRO A 337 -10.25 29.92 25.84
CA PRO A 337 -11.33 30.87 25.95
C PRO A 337 -10.83 32.24 26.49
N SER A 338 -11.23 33.31 25.82
CA SER A 338 -10.90 34.66 26.28
C SER A 338 -11.72 35.03 27.52
N PRO A 339 -11.15 35.68 28.50
CA PRO A 339 -11.92 36.16 29.67
C PRO A 339 -12.82 37.36 29.32
N THR A 340 -12.79 37.85 28.09
CA THR A 340 -13.52 39.02 27.62
C THR A 340 -15.03 38.71 27.54
N VAL A 341 -15.86 39.67 27.94
CA VAL A 341 -17.33 39.56 27.92
C VAL A 341 -17.83 39.48 26.47
N LYS A 342 -18.85 38.67 26.21
CA LYS A 342 -19.41 38.37 24.87
C LYS A 342 -20.04 39.58 24.18
N PHE A 343 -20.27 40.70 24.89
CA PHE A 343 -20.93 41.86 24.35
C PHE A 343 -20.01 43.06 24.36
N THR A 344 -20.16 43.93 23.38
CA THR A 344 -19.52 45.25 23.34
C THR A 344 -20.20 46.17 24.33
N GLU A 345 -19.54 47.27 24.70
CA GLU A 345 -20.08 48.28 25.65
C GLU A 345 -21.43 48.86 25.18
N ASP A 346 -21.66 48.88 23.88
CA ASP A 346 -22.88 49.32 23.20
C ASP A 346 -23.92 48.22 23.00
N GLY A 347 -23.69 47.00 23.55
CA GLY A 347 -24.63 45.87 23.54
C GLY A 347 -24.62 45.02 22.27
N GLY A 348 -23.67 45.25 21.34
CA GLY A 348 -23.48 44.43 20.16
C GLY A 348 -22.78 43.12 20.48
N GLU A 349 -23.05 42.05 19.71
CA GLU A 349 -22.28 40.81 19.78
C GLU A 349 -20.85 41.02 19.26
N ARG A 350 -19.87 40.53 20.01
CA ARG A 350 -18.47 40.52 19.58
C ARG A 350 -18.26 39.48 18.52
N PRO A 351 -17.34 39.74 17.56
CA PRO A 351 -16.94 38.73 16.59
C PRO A 351 -16.45 37.45 17.28
N ALA A 352 -16.80 36.31 16.71
CA ALA A 352 -16.52 34.99 17.27
C ALA A 352 -15.06 34.76 17.69
N HIS A 353 -14.11 35.29 16.92
CA HIS A 353 -12.68 35.15 17.20
C HIS A 353 -12.22 35.90 18.46
N GLU A 354 -12.91 36.94 18.88
CA GLU A 354 -12.59 37.69 20.08
C GLU A 354 -12.91 36.91 21.37
N SER A 355 -13.74 35.86 21.26
CA SER A 355 -13.97 34.89 22.32
C SER A 355 -12.79 33.98 22.62
N TRP A 356 -11.74 34.07 21.82
CA TRP A 356 -10.60 33.18 21.88
C TRP A 356 -9.26 33.92 21.96
N ASN A 357 -8.38 33.37 22.80
CA ASN A 357 -6.94 33.62 22.77
C ASN A 357 -6.24 32.39 22.20
N CYS A 358 -4.99 32.51 21.79
CA CYS A 358 -4.13 31.40 21.48
C CYS A 358 -2.83 31.46 22.28
N ARG A 359 -2.34 30.28 22.65
CA ARG A 359 -1.01 30.10 23.24
C ARG A 359 -0.29 29.00 22.49
N TYR A 360 0.84 29.34 21.94
CA TYR A 360 1.75 28.42 21.29
C TYR A 360 3.09 28.47 22.03
N PHE A 361 3.77 27.34 22.10
CA PHE A 361 4.99 27.21 22.88
C PHE A 361 4.75 27.58 24.37
N ASP A 362 5.73 28.18 25.03
CA ASP A 362 5.60 28.75 26.39
C ASP A 362 5.16 30.22 26.42
N GLU A 363 4.71 30.72 25.26
CA GLU A 363 4.31 32.12 25.13
C GLU A 363 3.07 32.43 26.00
N GLU A 364 2.93 33.67 26.49
CA GLU A 364 1.71 34.12 27.16
C GLU A 364 0.52 34.09 26.18
N PRO A 365 -0.69 33.77 26.68
CA PRO A 365 -1.88 33.81 25.87
C PRO A 365 -2.09 35.18 25.22
N ARG A 366 -2.34 35.19 23.94
CA ARG A 366 -2.58 36.41 23.14
C ARG A 366 -3.88 36.29 22.36
N PRO A 367 -4.53 37.43 22.03
CA PRO A 367 -5.71 37.43 21.18
C PRO A 367 -5.47 36.67 19.88
N LEU A 368 -6.47 35.92 19.45
CA LEU A 368 -6.44 35.17 18.21
C LEU A 368 -6.34 36.12 17.01
N ARG A 369 -5.36 35.91 16.15
CA ARG A 369 -5.24 36.70 14.91
C ARG A 369 -6.27 36.22 13.89
N PRO A 370 -7.27 37.02 13.52
CA PRO A 370 -8.44 36.55 12.79
C PRO A 370 -8.11 36.07 11.38
N GLN A 371 -7.13 36.68 10.72
CA GLN A 371 -6.77 36.38 9.33
C GLN A 371 -5.64 35.36 9.17
N ASP A 372 -5.05 34.88 10.26
CA ASP A 372 -4.14 33.73 10.17
C ASP A 372 -4.93 32.47 9.84
N PRO A 373 -4.34 31.49 9.12
CA PRO A 373 -5.01 30.22 8.89
C PRO A 373 -5.26 29.52 10.21
N VAL A 374 -6.40 28.84 10.33
CA VAL A 374 -6.60 27.93 11.43
C VAL A 374 -5.53 26.83 11.37
N CYS A 375 -4.90 26.58 12.50
CA CYS A 375 -3.83 25.60 12.65
C CYS A 375 -4.15 24.65 13.79
N HIS A 376 -3.50 23.49 13.80
CA HIS A 376 -3.73 22.47 14.84
C HIS A 376 -5.15 21.89 14.83
N VAL A 377 -5.72 21.71 13.66
CA VAL A 377 -6.99 21.02 13.44
C VAL A 377 -6.76 19.63 12.88
N SER A 378 -7.52 18.66 13.37
CA SER A 378 -7.56 17.32 12.82
C SER A 378 -8.29 17.30 11.47
N TRP A 379 -8.11 16.22 10.72
CA TRP A 379 -8.87 16.00 9.49
C TRP A 379 -10.38 15.99 9.73
N TYR A 380 -10.81 15.41 10.86
CA TYR A 380 -12.23 15.36 11.25
C TYR A 380 -12.83 16.74 11.50
N GLU A 381 -12.08 17.65 12.12
CA GLU A 381 -12.50 19.04 12.34
C GLU A 381 -12.56 19.81 11.02
N ALA A 382 -11.60 19.61 10.15
CA ALA A 382 -11.58 20.20 8.81
C ALA A 382 -12.78 19.71 7.96
N GLU A 383 -13.10 18.41 8.00
CA GLU A 383 -14.27 17.82 7.34
C GLU A 383 -15.57 18.41 7.90
N ALA A 384 -15.72 18.46 9.21
CA ALA A 384 -16.92 19.00 9.86
C ALA A 384 -17.16 20.48 9.56
N TYR A 385 -16.09 21.29 9.54
CA TYR A 385 -16.18 22.69 9.10
C TYR A 385 -16.64 22.79 7.65
N CYS A 386 -16.05 22.00 6.74
CA CYS A 386 -16.46 22.01 5.34
C CYS A 386 -17.93 21.62 5.19
N ASN A 387 -18.40 20.61 5.89
CA ASN A 387 -19.80 20.22 5.89
C ASN A 387 -20.71 21.35 6.39
N TRP A 388 -20.29 22.10 7.42
CA TRP A 388 -21.03 23.23 7.97
C TRP A 388 -21.24 24.35 6.93
N ILE A 389 -20.22 24.65 6.11
CA ILE A 389 -20.35 25.67 5.05
C ILE A 389 -20.94 25.14 3.73
N GLY A 390 -21.40 23.88 3.71
CA GLY A 390 -21.89 23.24 2.47
C GLY A 390 -20.82 23.02 1.41
N ALA A 391 -19.59 22.80 1.85
CA ALA A 391 -18.41 22.52 1.04
C ALA A 391 -17.78 21.17 1.42
N ARG A 392 -16.60 20.90 0.91
CA ARG A 392 -15.79 19.71 1.21
C ARG A 392 -14.31 20.04 1.22
N LEU A 393 -13.48 19.11 1.68
CA LEU A 393 -12.05 19.18 1.45
C LEU A 393 -11.75 18.91 -0.04
N PRO A 394 -10.73 19.55 -0.64
CA PRO A 394 -10.24 19.16 -1.96
C PRO A 394 -9.62 17.78 -1.91
N THR A 395 -9.71 17.04 -2.98
CA THR A 395 -8.88 15.85 -3.15
C THR A 395 -7.44 16.25 -3.41
N GLU A 396 -6.49 15.31 -3.23
CA GLU A 396 -5.09 15.53 -3.55
C GLU A 396 -4.89 15.97 -5.01
N ALA A 397 -5.62 15.33 -5.94
CA ALA A 397 -5.54 15.66 -7.36
C ALA A 397 -6.09 17.06 -7.67
N GLU A 398 -7.18 17.46 -7.03
CA GLU A 398 -7.74 18.81 -7.16
C GLU A 398 -6.80 19.88 -6.59
N TRP A 399 -6.21 19.58 -5.41
CA TRP A 399 -5.24 20.48 -4.81
C TRP A 399 -4.02 20.67 -5.72
N GLU A 400 -3.46 19.55 -6.23
CA GLU A 400 -2.28 19.59 -7.10
C GLU A 400 -2.58 20.24 -8.46
N ALA A 401 -3.76 20.04 -9.03
CA ALA A 401 -4.20 20.75 -10.23
C ALA A 401 -4.25 22.26 -10.01
N ALA A 402 -4.84 22.71 -8.90
CA ALA A 402 -4.91 24.13 -8.56
C ALA A 402 -3.53 24.76 -8.30
N ALA A 403 -2.58 23.98 -7.75
CA ALA A 403 -1.23 24.44 -7.44
C ALA A 403 -0.32 24.51 -8.67
N ARG A 404 -0.36 23.52 -9.56
CA ARG A 404 0.68 23.25 -10.55
C ARG A 404 0.29 23.53 -11.99
N THR A 405 -1.00 23.76 -12.29
CA THR A 405 -1.46 23.98 -13.65
C THR A 405 -1.84 25.44 -13.91
N THR A 406 -2.09 25.77 -15.16
CA THR A 406 -2.53 27.11 -15.57
C THR A 406 -3.99 27.04 -16.05
N PRO A 407 -4.75 28.16 -15.95
CA PRO A 407 -6.10 28.27 -16.52
C PRO A 407 -6.15 27.83 -17.99
N ASN A 408 -7.26 27.20 -18.39
CA ASN A 408 -7.47 26.68 -19.74
C ASN A 408 -6.58 25.50 -20.15
N CYS A 409 -5.80 24.94 -19.23
CA CYS A 409 -5.04 23.74 -19.45
C CYS A 409 -5.94 22.52 -19.35
N ARG A 410 -6.23 21.86 -20.47
CA ARG A 410 -7.12 20.68 -20.49
C ARG A 410 -6.40 19.35 -20.59
N THR A 411 -5.22 19.32 -21.19
CA THR A 411 -4.44 18.06 -21.37
C THR A 411 -2.99 18.38 -21.70
N GLY A 412 -2.05 17.69 -21.07
CA GLY A 412 -0.65 17.72 -21.46
C GLY A 412 0.14 19.01 -21.19
N CYS A 413 -0.37 19.88 -20.32
CA CYS A 413 0.34 21.09 -19.95
C CYS A 413 1.57 20.80 -19.11
N PRO A 414 2.65 21.58 -19.29
CA PRO A 414 3.77 21.56 -18.36
C PRO A 414 3.28 21.89 -16.95
N ARG A 415 3.63 21.06 -16.00
CA ARG A 415 3.33 21.29 -14.59
C ARG A 415 4.48 22.03 -13.95
N LYS A 416 4.16 22.99 -13.12
CA LYS A 416 5.13 23.76 -12.37
C LYS A 416 5.61 23.01 -11.13
N THR A 417 6.84 23.22 -10.72
CA THR A 417 7.40 22.68 -9.49
C THR A 417 6.73 23.29 -8.26
N TYR A 418 6.51 24.62 -8.32
CA TYR A 418 5.86 25.42 -7.28
C TYR A 418 4.64 26.14 -7.83
N PRO A 419 3.73 26.64 -7.00
CA PRO A 419 2.54 27.35 -7.47
C PRO A 419 2.87 28.57 -8.36
N TRP A 420 3.93 29.29 -8.07
CA TRP A 420 4.38 30.49 -8.81
C TRP A 420 5.21 30.17 -10.06
N GLY A 421 5.73 28.97 -10.19
CA GLY A 421 6.60 28.58 -11.32
C GLY A 421 7.63 27.54 -10.93
N ASP A 422 8.81 27.61 -11.55
CA ASP A 422 9.92 26.69 -11.31
C ASP A 422 11.07 27.37 -10.54
N ASP A 423 10.93 28.67 -10.25
CA ASP A 423 11.91 29.38 -9.41
C ASP A 423 11.86 28.86 -7.97
N PRO A 424 13.03 28.69 -7.33
CA PRO A 424 13.10 28.19 -5.96
C PRO A 424 12.30 29.05 -4.97
N PRO A 425 11.83 28.46 -3.85
CA PRO A 425 11.14 29.22 -2.83
C PRO A 425 12.04 30.27 -2.19
N THR A 426 11.45 31.44 -1.92
CA THR A 426 12.05 32.52 -1.11
C THR A 426 11.05 32.93 -0.04
N HIS A 427 11.48 33.62 0.99
CA HIS A 427 10.56 34.10 2.03
C HIS A 427 9.58 35.18 1.53
N ALA A 428 9.78 35.73 0.33
CA ALA A 428 8.82 36.60 -0.36
C ALA A 428 7.73 35.82 -1.11
N LEU A 429 7.93 34.52 -1.35
CA LEU A 429 7.01 33.62 -2.07
C LEU A 429 6.25 32.67 -1.15
N ALA A 430 6.92 32.16 -0.10
CA ALA A 430 6.36 31.17 0.80
C ALA A 430 6.79 31.39 2.26
N ASN A 431 5.94 31.00 3.21
CA ASN A 431 6.26 30.99 4.64
C ASN A 431 6.77 29.58 5.01
N LEU A 432 8.08 29.40 4.95
CA LEU A 432 8.83 28.16 5.19
C LEU A 432 10.01 28.43 6.14
N ASP A 433 10.78 27.39 6.48
CA ASP A 433 12.02 27.42 7.24
C ASP A 433 11.92 27.97 8.67
N GLY A 434 10.74 28.18 9.20
CA GLY A 434 10.53 28.71 10.54
C GLY A 434 10.94 30.18 10.74
N VAL A 435 11.38 30.88 9.71
CA VAL A 435 11.94 32.25 9.80
C VAL A 435 10.95 33.24 10.38
N ARG A 436 9.67 33.10 10.09
CA ARG A 436 8.62 33.97 10.65
C ARG A 436 8.11 33.52 12.02
N GLY A 437 8.54 32.35 12.44
CA GLY A 437 8.23 31.77 13.74
C GLY A 437 6.77 31.47 14.00
N GLY A 438 5.97 31.20 12.97
CA GLY A 438 4.55 30.84 13.07
C GLY A 438 3.77 31.15 11.81
N THR A 439 2.47 30.99 11.89
CA THR A 439 1.54 31.32 10.81
C THR A 439 1.47 32.82 10.55
N ILE A 440 1.12 33.18 9.33
CA ILE A 440 0.91 34.57 8.88
C ILE A 440 -0.45 34.69 8.22
N ASP A 441 -0.92 35.93 8.09
CA ASP A 441 -2.15 36.30 7.40
C ASP A 441 -2.28 35.58 6.04
N VAL A 442 -3.43 34.93 5.80
CA VAL A 442 -3.68 34.15 4.57
C VAL A 442 -3.66 35.00 3.30
N THR A 443 -3.72 36.34 3.42
CA THR A 443 -3.65 37.25 2.28
C THR A 443 -2.24 37.71 1.96
N ALA A 444 -1.24 37.38 2.79
CA ALA A 444 0.16 37.75 2.57
C ALA A 444 0.78 36.90 1.43
N LEU A 445 1.96 37.37 0.95
CA LEU A 445 2.79 36.66 -0.04
C LEU A 445 2.11 36.42 -1.40
N ALA A 446 1.42 37.46 -1.92
CA ALA A 446 0.73 37.41 -3.23
C ALA A 446 1.62 37.00 -4.42
N ARG A 447 2.93 37.21 -4.34
CA ARG A 447 3.88 36.79 -5.37
C ARG A 447 4.01 35.25 -5.46
N GLY A 448 3.61 34.53 -4.40
CA GLY A 448 3.59 33.07 -4.32
C GLY A 448 2.27 32.42 -4.78
N ASP A 449 1.36 33.22 -5.35
CA ASP A 449 0.07 32.70 -5.82
C ASP A 449 0.26 31.71 -6.98
N SER A 450 -0.61 30.68 -7.01
CA SER A 450 -0.69 29.80 -8.18
C SER A 450 -1.27 30.56 -9.37
N ALA A 451 -1.13 30.03 -10.56
CA ALA A 451 -1.70 30.63 -11.77
C ALA A 451 -3.23 30.78 -11.72
N HIS A 452 -3.90 29.99 -10.85
CA HIS A 452 -5.33 30.11 -10.57
C HIS A 452 -5.65 31.14 -9.47
N GLY A 453 -4.66 31.82 -8.93
CA GLY A 453 -4.80 32.81 -7.86
C GLY A 453 -5.01 32.21 -6.46
N CYS A 454 -4.64 30.96 -6.27
CA CYS A 454 -4.64 30.33 -4.94
C CYS A 454 -3.37 30.74 -4.19
N ARG A 455 -3.55 31.32 -2.99
CA ARG A 455 -2.50 31.88 -2.16
C ARG A 455 -1.97 30.90 -1.14
N GLN A 456 -0.65 30.98 -0.89
CA GLN A 456 0.04 30.19 0.13
C GLN A 456 -0.24 28.68 0.04
N MET A 457 -0.31 28.15 -1.18
CA MET A 457 -0.37 26.71 -1.39
C MET A 457 0.96 26.02 -1.05
N MET A 458 1.99 26.80 -0.72
CA MET A 458 3.25 26.33 -0.16
C MET A 458 3.54 27.06 1.14
N GLY A 459 3.87 26.27 2.19
CA GLY A 459 4.19 26.82 3.52
C GLY A 459 2.95 27.25 4.30
N ASN A 460 3.16 27.95 5.39
CA ASN A 460 2.20 28.45 6.35
C ASN A 460 1.55 27.31 7.18
N VAL A 461 0.67 26.48 6.61
CA VAL A 461 0.11 25.28 7.24
C VAL A 461 0.08 24.13 6.25
N TRP A 462 0.32 22.91 6.71
CA TRP A 462 -0.03 21.72 5.96
C TRP A 462 -1.51 21.72 5.67
N GLU A 463 -1.91 21.43 4.45
CA GLU A 463 -3.31 21.43 4.05
C GLU A 463 -3.88 20.02 3.95
N TRP A 464 -4.88 19.72 4.80
CA TRP A 464 -5.63 18.47 4.73
C TRP A 464 -6.35 18.33 3.39
N THR A 465 -6.24 17.15 2.79
CA THR A 465 -7.05 16.77 1.64
C THR A 465 -8.06 15.69 1.99
N ALA A 466 -9.09 15.52 1.17
CA ALA A 466 -10.04 14.42 1.31
C ALA A 466 -9.40 13.05 1.07
N SER A 467 -8.31 13.01 0.31
CA SER A 467 -7.70 11.77 -0.18
C SER A 467 -7.06 10.96 0.95
N ALA A 468 -7.34 9.65 0.95
CA ALA A 468 -6.55 8.71 1.72
C ALA A 468 -5.15 8.60 1.09
N PHE A 469 -4.14 8.39 1.93
CA PHE A 469 -2.79 8.13 1.46
C PHE A 469 -2.74 6.71 0.87
N LEU A 470 -2.71 6.62 -0.46
CA LEU A 470 -2.74 5.38 -1.22
C LEU A 470 -1.55 5.33 -2.20
N PRO A 471 -1.10 4.12 -2.59
CA PRO A 471 -0.09 4.00 -3.63
C PRO A 471 -0.63 4.50 -4.97
N PHE A 472 0.22 5.14 -5.76
CA PHE A 472 -0.08 5.46 -7.14
C PHE A 472 -0.01 4.22 -8.03
N PRO A 473 -0.64 4.23 -9.23
CA PRO A 473 -0.57 3.11 -10.16
C PRO A 473 0.89 2.74 -10.50
N GLY A 474 1.23 1.46 -10.35
CA GLY A 474 2.59 0.97 -10.58
C GLY A 474 3.58 1.29 -9.45
N PHE A 475 3.10 1.57 -8.26
CA PHE A 475 3.93 1.82 -7.09
C PHE A 475 4.95 0.71 -6.85
N GLN A 476 6.19 1.11 -6.61
CA GLN A 476 7.28 0.25 -6.16
C GLN A 476 7.93 0.90 -4.94
N MET A 477 8.09 0.10 -3.89
CA MET A 477 8.73 0.55 -2.65
C MET A 477 10.19 0.92 -2.87
N ASP A 478 10.65 1.98 -2.23
CA ASP A 478 12.05 2.32 -2.19
C ASP A 478 12.83 1.48 -1.15
N PHE A 479 14.07 1.25 -1.48
CA PHE A 479 15.07 0.70 -0.60
C PHE A 479 15.99 1.85 -0.12
N PRO A 480 16.52 1.83 1.10
CA PRO A 480 16.38 0.81 2.14
C PRO A 480 15.18 1.01 3.06
N TYR A 481 14.50 2.15 2.99
CA TYR A 481 13.45 2.53 3.94
C TYR A 481 12.06 2.27 3.37
N ARG A 482 11.67 0.99 3.36
CA ARG A 482 10.35 0.53 2.87
C ARG A 482 9.18 1.13 3.66
N GLU A 483 9.43 1.46 4.91
CA GLU A 483 8.45 1.93 5.88
C GLU A 483 8.09 3.41 5.68
N ASN A 484 8.73 4.11 4.77
CA ASN A 484 8.38 5.50 4.47
C ASN A 484 6.91 5.65 4.02
N SER A 485 6.44 4.74 3.19
CA SER A 485 5.11 4.84 2.57
C SER A 485 4.21 3.64 2.83
N CYS A 486 4.71 2.43 2.63
CA CYS A 486 3.91 1.21 2.51
C CYS A 486 3.05 0.88 3.73
N PRO A 487 3.53 0.95 4.99
CA PRO A 487 2.72 0.64 6.16
C PRO A 487 1.56 1.61 6.39
N TRP A 488 1.62 2.79 5.78
CA TRP A 488 0.68 3.88 6.04
C TRP A 488 -0.45 3.99 5.01
N PHE A 489 -0.36 3.25 3.92
CA PHE A 489 -1.40 3.26 2.89
C PHE A 489 -2.75 2.80 3.45
N GLY A 490 -3.77 3.62 3.21
CA GLY A 490 -5.12 3.40 3.67
C GLY A 490 -5.40 3.89 5.10
N TYR A 491 -4.37 4.13 5.90
CA TYR A 491 -4.52 4.55 7.30
C TYR A 491 -4.45 6.06 7.50
N ARG A 492 -3.66 6.74 6.68
CA ARG A 492 -3.43 8.18 6.79
C ARG A 492 -4.17 8.97 5.71
N LYS A 493 -4.31 10.25 5.93
CA LYS A 493 -4.82 11.22 4.95
C LYS A 493 -3.68 12.04 4.38
N VAL A 494 -3.76 12.34 3.09
CA VAL A 494 -2.76 13.15 2.42
C VAL A 494 -2.87 14.61 2.89
N VAL A 495 -1.73 15.20 3.20
CA VAL A 495 -1.55 16.63 3.40
C VAL A 495 -0.58 17.18 2.35
N LYS A 496 -0.78 18.43 1.96
CA LYS A 496 -0.02 19.07 0.89
C LYS A 496 0.54 20.42 1.34
N GLY A 497 1.57 20.88 0.64
CA GLY A 497 2.06 22.25 0.70
C GLY A 497 3.16 22.56 1.70
N GLY A 498 3.32 21.78 2.76
CA GLY A 498 4.24 22.12 3.86
C GLY A 498 3.65 23.15 4.82
N CYS A 499 4.28 23.32 5.97
CA CYS A 499 3.93 24.34 6.96
C CYS A 499 5.04 25.39 7.11
N TRP A 500 4.83 26.37 7.97
CA TRP A 500 5.79 27.43 8.26
C TRP A 500 7.14 26.90 8.80
N ALA A 501 7.15 25.71 9.43
CA ALA A 501 8.35 25.07 9.96
C ALA A 501 9.02 24.10 8.97
N THR A 502 8.33 23.76 7.88
CA THR A 502 8.88 22.85 6.86
C THR A 502 10.12 23.47 6.22
N SER A 503 11.18 22.69 6.13
CA SER A 503 12.41 23.11 5.46
C SER A 503 12.19 23.24 3.95
N SER A 504 12.56 24.40 3.41
CA SER A 504 12.38 24.71 1.99
C SER A 504 13.03 23.69 1.03
N PRO A 505 14.16 23.02 1.35
CA PRO A 505 14.74 21.99 0.47
C PRO A 505 13.83 20.81 0.16
N ILE A 506 12.88 20.50 1.04
CA ILE A 506 11.94 19.37 0.82
C ILE A 506 10.57 19.83 0.33
N ALA A 507 10.32 21.15 0.32
CA ALA A 507 9.03 21.73 -0.04
C ALA A 507 8.86 21.85 -1.54
N ARG A 508 7.89 21.16 -2.12
CA ARG A 508 7.44 21.29 -3.51
C ARG A 508 5.96 20.95 -3.63
N ALA A 509 5.26 21.49 -4.63
CA ALA A 509 3.82 21.27 -4.77
C ALA A 509 3.46 19.81 -5.08
N GLY A 510 4.36 19.04 -5.69
CA GLY A 510 4.20 17.59 -5.90
C GLY A 510 4.40 16.75 -4.64
N TYR A 511 5.08 17.29 -3.62
CA TYR A 511 5.39 16.51 -2.42
C TYR A 511 4.14 16.01 -1.71
N ARG A 512 4.14 14.73 -1.33
CA ARG A 512 3.06 14.04 -0.62
C ARG A 512 3.50 13.73 0.79
N HIS A 513 2.85 14.34 1.76
CA HIS A 513 2.97 13.92 3.15
C HIS A 513 1.64 13.38 3.67
N SER A 514 1.64 12.73 4.81
CA SER A 514 0.41 12.11 5.34
C SER A 514 0.41 12.08 6.86
N PHE A 515 -0.74 12.37 7.44
CA PHE A 515 -0.94 12.26 8.88
C PHE A 515 -2.15 11.36 9.20
N TRP A 516 -2.19 10.85 10.42
CA TRP A 516 -3.37 10.21 10.94
C TRP A 516 -4.52 11.22 11.04
N PRO A 517 -5.77 10.83 10.67
CA PRO A 517 -6.89 11.79 10.64
C PRO A 517 -7.18 12.47 11.98
N HIS A 518 -6.79 11.87 13.09
CA HIS A 518 -7.00 12.39 14.43
C HIS A 518 -5.89 13.33 14.94
N MET A 519 -4.75 13.41 14.23
CA MET A 519 -3.65 14.29 14.63
C MET A 519 -4.06 15.75 14.53
N HIS A 520 -3.83 16.50 15.60
CA HIS A 520 -4.08 17.92 15.70
C HIS A 520 -2.91 18.70 16.33
N HIS A 521 -1.84 18.00 16.71
CA HIS A 521 -0.62 18.64 17.20
C HIS A 521 0.29 19.12 16.04
N THR A 522 0.03 18.66 14.84
CA THR A 522 0.75 19.09 13.63
C THR A 522 0.34 20.50 13.21
N PHE A 523 1.21 21.20 12.50
CA PHE A 523 0.89 22.54 11.97
C PHE A 523 -0.02 22.42 10.73
N SER A 524 -1.18 21.79 10.92
CA SER A 524 -2.15 21.49 9.86
C SER A 524 -3.36 22.40 9.93
N GLY A 525 -3.74 22.91 8.77
CA GLY A 525 -4.97 23.61 8.46
C GLY A 525 -5.60 22.99 7.21
N PHE A 526 -6.42 23.74 6.48
CA PHE A 526 -7.08 23.26 5.27
C PHE A 526 -7.66 24.41 4.45
N ARG A 527 -7.98 24.14 3.18
CA ARG A 527 -8.85 24.96 2.36
C ARG A 527 -10.05 24.16 1.87
N ALA A 528 -11.17 24.84 1.60
CA ALA A 528 -12.40 24.22 1.14
C ALA A 528 -12.44 24.11 -0.40
N ALA A 529 -13.22 23.15 -0.89
CA ALA A 529 -13.60 23.03 -2.29
C ALA A 529 -15.12 22.86 -2.43
N VAL A 530 -15.68 23.26 -3.58
CA VAL A 530 -17.10 23.11 -3.89
C VAL A 530 -17.28 22.62 -5.32
N GLY A 531 -18.34 21.86 -5.58
CA GLY A 531 -18.52 21.19 -6.88
C GLY A 531 -17.54 20.04 -7.07
N GLY A 532 -17.31 19.61 -8.31
CA GLY A 532 -16.53 18.41 -8.60
C GLY A 532 -17.23 17.13 -8.12
N ASP A 533 -16.55 16.02 -8.22
CA ASP A 533 -17.12 14.73 -7.89
C ASP A 533 -16.94 14.32 -6.41
N GLY A 534 -16.51 15.23 -5.59
CA GLY A 534 -16.51 15.16 -4.13
C GLY A 534 -15.30 14.42 -3.51
N TYR A 535 -14.96 13.31 -4.01
CA TYR A 535 -13.71 12.59 -3.83
C TYR A 535 -13.15 12.39 -5.23
N GLY A 536 -11.95 12.80 -5.54
CA GLY A 536 -11.35 12.75 -6.88
C GLY A 536 -11.32 11.38 -7.54
N ASP A 537 -12.09 10.48 -7.05
CA ASP A 537 -12.45 9.19 -7.57
C ASP A 537 -13.95 9.01 -7.35
N THR A 538 -14.78 9.31 -8.36
CA THR A 538 -16.17 8.82 -8.42
C THR A 538 -16.21 7.30 -8.46
N LYS A 539 -15.06 6.66 -8.56
CA LYS A 539 -14.92 5.23 -8.59
C LYS A 539 -15.20 4.68 -7.20
N LYS A 540 -16.17 3.79 -7.13
CA LYS A 540 -16.37 2.96 -5.94
C LYS A 540 -15.05 2.28 -5.56
N ARG A 541 -14.84 2.04 -4.29
CA ARG A 541 -13.63 1.47 -3.75
C ARG A 541 -13.95 0.13 -3.11
N ALA A 542 -13.16 -0.89 -3.43
CA ALA A 542 -13.32 -2.22 -2.86
C ALA A 542 -12.08 -2.64 -2.07
N LEU A 543 -12.27 -3.06 -0.83
CA LEU A 543 -11.25 -3.69 -0.02
C LEU A 543 -11.25 -5.19 -0.27
N CYS A 544 -10.17 -5.70 -0.83
CA CYS A 544 -9.98 -7.10 -1.18
C CYS A 544 -9.08 -7.79 -0.13
N ILE A 545 -9.60 -8.71 0.65
CA ILE A 545 -8.88 -9.40 1.72
C ILE A 545 -8.51 -10.82 1.32
N THR A 546 -7.22 -11.14 1.43
CA THR A 546 -6.64 -12.45 1.12
C THR A 546 -5.91 -13.04 2.33
N PRO A 547 -5.85 -14.39 2.47
CA PRO A 547 -5.17 -15.03 3.60
C PRO A 547 -3.63 -15.08 3.47
N GLN A 548 -3.05 -14.50 2.45
CA GLN A 548 -1.60 -14.58 2.19
C GLN A 548 -0.86 -13.41 2.81
N LYS A 549 0.28 -13.69 3.45
CA LYS A 549 1.12 -12.69 4.10
C LYS A 549 1.83 -11.79 3.08
N ASP A 550 2.36 -12.36 2.03
CA ASP A 550 3.10 -11.65 1.00
C ASP A 550 2.24 -11.49 -0.26
N LEU A 551 1.79 -10.27 -0.52
CA LEU A 551 0.95 -9.93 -1.66
C LEU A 551 1.74 -9.83 -2.98
N SER A 552 3.05 -9.66 -2.93
CA SER A 552 3.92 -9.64 -4.12
C SER A 552 4.17 -11.04 -4.65
N ASN A 553 4.01 -12.06 -3.78
CA ASN A 553 4.33 -13.44 -4.10
C ASN A 553 3.19 -14.14 -4.83
N ALA A 554 3.14 -13.99 -6.15
CA ALA A 554 2.17 -14.67 -7.05
C ALA A 554 2.29 -16.21 -7.08
N LYS A 555 3.08 -16.81 -6.21
CA LYS A 555 3.24 -18.30 -6.12
C LYS A 555 1.99 -18.98 -5.53
N CYS A 556 1.03 -18.24 -5.01
CA CYS A 556 -0.16 -18.77 -4.36
C CYS A 556 -1.44 -18.53 -5.17
N GLY A 557 -2.24 -19.59 -5.38
CA GLY A 557 -3.51 -19.52 -6.13
C GLY A 557 -4.52 -18.50 -5.58
N ASN A 558 -4.52 -18.26 -4.26
CA ASN A 558 -5.40 -17.26 -3.65
C ASN A 558 -5.04 -15.83 -4.07
N ILE A 559 -3.75 -15.52 -4.15
CA ILE A 559 -3.28 -14.21 -4.63
C ILE A 559 -3.64 -14.02 -6.10
N VAL A 560 -3.38 -15.03 -6.93
CA VAL A 560 -3.73 -14.99 -8.37
C VAL A 560 -5.24 -14.77 -8.54
N THR A 561 -6.06 -15.44 -7.74
CA THR A 561 -7.52 -15.24 -7.74
C THR A 561 -7.90 -13.82 -7.35
N MET A 562 -7.30 -13.30 -6.27
CA MET A 562 -7.60 -11.95 -5.81
C MET A 562 -7.14 -10.88 -6.80
N HIS A 563 -5.96 -11.01 -7.39
CA HIS A 563 -5.47 -10.10 -8.42
C HIS A 563 -6.38 -10.08 -9.65
N ARG A 564 -6.93 -11.24 -10.04
CA ARG A 564 -7.88 -11.31 -11.15
C ARG A 564 -9.19 -10.60 -10.80
N ILE A 565 -9.72 -10.81 -9.59
CA ILE A 565 -10.89 -10.07 -9.09
C ILE A 565 -10.61 -8.56 -9.09
N ALA A 566 -9.46 -8.14 -8.56
CA ALA A 566 -9.04 -6.75 -8.56
C ALA A 566 -8.96 -6.16 -9.98
N SER A 567 -8.48 -6.93 -10.95
CA SER A 567 -8.48 -6.52 -12.36
C SER A 567 -9.90 -6.31 -12.92
N HIS A 568 -10.85 -7.19 -12.59
CA HIS A 568 -12.25 -7.02 -13.00
C HIS A 568 -12.90 -5.80 -12.33
N LEU A 569 -12.59 -5.53 -11.05
CA LEU A 569 -13.02 -4.32 -10.37
C LEU A 569 -12.50 -3.08 -11.10
N SER A 570 -11.20 -3.04 -11.39
CA SER A 570 -10.56 -1.93 -12.09
C SER A 570 -11.12 -1.72 -13.50
N ALA A 571 -11.43 -2.79 -14.22
CA ALA A 571 -12.08 -2.73 -15.53
C ALA A 571 -13.51 -2.18 -15.48
N ASN A 572 -14.14 -2.17 -14.32
CA ASN A 572 -15.47 -1.60 -14.05
C ASN A 572 -15.42 -0.29 -13.25
N ASP A 573 -14.28 0.42 -13.29
CA ASP A 573 -14.10 1.70 -12.62
C ASP A 573 -14.20 1.64 -11.09
N ILE A 574 -13.85 0.49 -10.48
CA ILE A 574 -13.77 0.32 -9.04
C ILE A 574 -12.31 0.21 -8.61
N VAL A 575 -11.87 1.05 -7.70
CA VAL A 575 -10.52 0.99 -7.14
C VAL A 575 -10.39 -0.19 -6.18
N ALA A 576 -9.58 -1.18 -6.53
CA ALA A 576 -9.32 -2.35 -5.69
C ALA A 576 -8.12 -2.13 -4.77
N ILE A 577 -8.35 -2.20 -3.46
CA ILE A 577 -7.32 -2.13 -2.42
C ILE A 577 -7.12 -3.53 -1.87
N THR A 578 -6.05 -4.21 -2.25
CA THR A 578 -5.76 -5.57 -1.76
C THR A 578 -4.95 -5.52 -0.47
N ARG A 579 -5.37 -6.30 0.53
CA ARG A 579 -4.68 -6.44 1.82
C ARG A 579 -4.60 -7.91 2.25
N SER A 580 -3.52 -8.24 2.93
CA SER A 580 -3.45 -9.49 3.69
C SER A 580 -4.31 -9.38 4.94
N ILE A 581 -4.92 -10.49 5.35
CA ILE A 581 -5.56 -10.56 6.67
C ILE A 581 -4.53 -10.36 7.80
N MET A 582 -3.28 -10.67 7.54
CA MET A 582 -2.18 -10.52 8.50
C MET A 582 -1.75 -9.06 8.69
N ASP A 583 -2.15 -8.18 7.78
CA ASP A 583 -1.87 -6.74 7.84
C ASP A 583 -2.97 -5.99 8.62
N LEU A 584 -4.04 -6.68 9.04
CA LEU A 584 -5.11 -6.10 9.82
C LEU A 584 -4.84 -6.27 11.33
N PRO A 585 -5.30 -5.33 12.16
CA PRO A 585 -5.23 -5.46 13.62
C PRO A 585 -5.90 -6.73 14.14
N HIS A 586 -5.55 -7.16 15.36
CA HIS A 586 -6.15 -8.36 15.96
C HIS A 586 -7.50 -8.11 16.62
N ALA A 587 -7.70 -6.91 17.19
CA ALA A 587 -8.96 -6.56 17.82
C ALA A 587 -10.02 -6.21 16.77
N LYS A 588 -11.24 -6.75 16.94
CA LYS A 588 -12.35 -6.52 16.00
C LYS A 588 -12.72 -5.05 15.84
N GLU A 589 -12.69 -4.29 16.93
CA GLU A 589 -12.96 -2.86 16.92
C GLU A 589 -11.93 -2.10 16.06
N ASP A 590 -10.66 -2.49 16.14
CA ASP A 590 -9.58 -1.88 15.36
C ASP A 590 -9.70 -2.24 13.88
N ILE A 591 -10.10 -3.48 13.55
CA ILE A 591 -10.41 -3.86 12.16
C ILE A 591 -11.54 -2.98 11.61
N ALA A 592 -12.61 -2.77 12.39
CA ALA A 592 -13.71 -1.91 11.98
C ALA A 592 -13.25 -0.46 11.75
N ASN A 593 -12.42 0.06 12.64
CA ASN A 593 -11.85 1.41 12.54
C ASN A 593 -10.99 1.57 11.27
N VAL A 594 -10.16 0.58 10.97
CA VAL A 594 -9.32 0.56 9.76
C VAL A 594 -10.16 0.52 8.49
N ILE A 595 -11.17 -0.35 8.43
CA ILE A 595 -12.06 -0.44 7.26
C ILE A 595 -12.78 0.89 7.00
N ASN A 596 -13.29 1.51 8.07
CA ASN A 596 -13.93 2.82 7.97
C ASN A 596 -12.96 3.91 7.52
N ALA A 597 -11.72 3.93 8.05
CA ALA A 597 -10.69 4.89 7.65
C ALA A 597 -10.32 4.75 6.16
N MET A 598 -10.42 3.55 5.61
CA MET A 598 -10.18 3.31 4.17
C MET A 598 -11.26 3.88 3.26
N ASN A 599 -12.40 4.27 3.78
CA ASN A 599 -13.54 4.79 3.03
C ASN A 599 -13.86 3.95 1.79
N VAL A 600 -14.15 2.67 1.99
CA VAL A 600 -14.47 1.73 0.93
C VAL A 600 -15.99 1.49 0.85
N ASP A 601 -16.49 1.22 -0.35
CA ASP A 601 -17.91 0.98 -0.61
C ASP A 601 -18.26 -0.51 -0.58
N LEU A 602 -17.24 -1.37 -0.64
CA LEU A 602 -17.41 -2.81 -0.74
C LEU A 602 -16.21 -3.52 -0.10
N ILE A 603 -16.47 -4.64 0.57
CA ILE A 603 -15.44 -5.55 1.07
C ILE A 603 -15.56 -6.88 0.33
N ILE A 604 -14.46 -7.39 -0.19
CA ILE A 604 -14.38 -8.72 -0.82
C ILE A 604 -13.42 -9.58 -0.02
N VAL A 605 -13.92 -10.66 0.54
CA VAL A 605 -13.15 -11.56 1.41
C VAL A 605 -12.96 -12.91 0.70
N LEU A 606 -11.73 -13.33 0.54
CA LEU A 606 -11.40 -14.64 0.00
C LEU A 606 -11.14 -15.63 1.14
N HIS A 607 -11.87 -16.73 1.16
CA HIS A 607 -11.79 -17.82 2.14
C HIS A 607 -12.50 -17.55 3.48
N ALA A 608 -13.60 -18.27 3.69
CA ALA A 608 -14.51 -18.07 4.82
C ALA A 608 -13.89 -18.26 6.22
N PHE A 609 -12.83 -19.05 6.36
CA PHE A 609 -12.18 -19.31 7.66
C PHE A 609 -10.93 -18.46 7.87
N LYS A 610 -10.03 -18.44 6.90
CA LYS A 610 -8.75 -17.74 7.06
C LYS A 610 -8.91 -16.23 7.16
N CYS A 611 -9.86 -15.65 6.43
CA CYS A 611 -10.18 -14.21 6.47
C CYS A 611 -11.52 -13.93 7.15
N GLY A 612 -12.12 -14.92 7.77
CA GLY A 612 -13.48 -14.86 8.26
C GLY A 612 -13.71 -13.88 9.41
N VAL A 613 -12.67 -13.50 10.14
CA VAL A 613 -12.76 -12.47 11.19
C VAL A 613 -13.28 -11.14 10.63
N VAL A 614 -12.96 -10.79 9.38
CA VAL A 614 -13.50 -9.58 8.74
C VAL A 614 -15.00 -9.68 8.55
N ILE A 615 -15.52 -10.88 8.19
CA ILE A 615 -16.96 -11.12 8.06
C ILE A 615 -17.63 -11.02 9.42
N ASP A 616 -17.01 -11.57 10.47
CA ASP A 616 -17.53 -11.49 11.84
C ASP A 616 -17.60 -10.02 12.30
N VAL A 617 -16.58 -9.20 11.98
CA VAL A 617 -16.56 -7.75 12.25
C VAL A 617 -17.68 -7.04 11.50
N VAL A 618 -17.88 -7.31 10.20
CA VAL A 618 -18.99 -6.72 9.45
C VAL A 618 -20.34 -7.11 10.04
N GLY A 619 -20.49 -8.35 10.52
CA GLY A 619 -21.70 -8.80 11.20
C GLY A 619 -22.00 -8.06 12.50
N GLU A 620 -20.97 -7.77 13.29
CA GLU A 620 -21.06 -7.05 14.56
C GLU A 620 -21.30 -5.53 14.36
N TYR A 621 -20.71 -4.93 13.31
CA TYR A 621 -20.78 -3.51 12.99
C TYR A 621 -21.59 -3.23 11.71
N ARG A 622 -22.62 -4.02 11.45
CA ARG A 622 -23.38 -4.06 10.18
C ARG A 622 -23.94 -2.71 9.72
N ASN A 623 -24.29 -1.83 10.66
CA ASN A 623 -24.81 -0.50 10.35
C ASN A 623 -23.72 0.55 10.07
N LEU A 624 -22.45 0.16 10.16
CA LEU A 624 -21.30 1.05 10.13
C LEU A 624 -20.31 0.72 9.03
N LEU A 625 -20.35 -0.53 8.55
CA LEU A 625 -19.41 -1.05 7.58
C LEU A 625 -20.10 -1.34 6.24
N PRO A 626 -19.37 -1.24 5.13
CA PRO A 626 -19.91 -1.53 3.80
C PRO A 626 -20.27 -3.01 3.65
N PRO A 627 -21.07 -3.36 2.61
CA PRO A 627 -21.42 -4.74 2.34
C PRO A 627 -20.20 -5.60 2.11
N VAL A 628 -20.26 -6.87 2.55
CA VAL A 628 -19.20 -7.84 2.37
C VAL A 628 -19.59 -8.94 1.39
N PHE A 629 -18.70 -9.18 0.43
CA PHE A 629 -18.77 -10.27 -0.52
C PHE A 629 -17.81 -11.38 -0.12
N LEU A 630 -18.31 -12.58 0.02
CA LEU A 630 -17.51 -13.75 0.35
C LEU A 630 -17.21 -14.56 -0.92
N VAL A 631 -15.94 -14.72 -1.24
CA VAL A 631 -15.47 -15.62 -2.29
C VAL A 631 -15.01 -16.92 -1.66
N LEU A 632 -15.68 -18.03 -2.00
CA LEU A 632 -15.36 -19.34 -1.46
C LEU A 632 -14.10 -19.91 -2.10
N GLY A 633 -13.16 -20.36 -1.26
CA GLY A 633 -12.03 -21.17 -1.68
C GLY A 633 -12.40 -22.67 -1.63
N GLY A 634 -11.69 -23.52 -2.36
CA GLY A 634 -11.98 -24.94 -2.37
C GLY A 634 -11.83 -25.65 -1.02
N THR A 635 -10.90 -25.17 -0.19
CA THR A 635 -10.60 -25.80 1.12
C THR A 635 -11.58 -25.41 2.21
N ASP A 636 -12.16 -24.22 2.18
CA ASP A 636 -13.13 -23.80 3.20
C ASP A 636 -14.41 -24.63 3.15
N VAL A 637 -14.87 -25.00 1.95
CA VAL A 637 -16.08 -25.80 1.76
C VAL A 637 -15.81 -27.31 1.87
N ASN A 638 -14.71 -27.77 1.26
CA ASN A 638 -14.44 -29.20 1.13
C ASN A 638 -13.71 -29.82 2.34
N VAL A 639 -13.00 -28.99 3.12
CA VAL A 639 -12.14 -29.45 4.22
C VAL A 639 -12.52 -28.77 5.54
N ASP A 640 -12.42 -27.44 5.59
CA ASP A 640 -12.45 -26.72 6.87
C ASP A 640 -13.83 -26.79 7.54
N CYS A 641 -14.92 -26.60 6.80
CA CYS A 641 -16.26 -26.67 7.39
C CYS A 641 -16.64 -28.08 7.89
N ARG A 642 -15.93 -29.14 7.47
CA ARG A 642 -16.21 -30.53 7.86
C ARG A 642 -15.41 -31.00 9.07
N LYS A 643 -14.53 -30.18 9.63
CA LYS A 643 -13.68 -30.59 10.75
C LYS A 643 -14.46 -30.79 12.05
N SER A 644 -15.50 -30.01 12.28
CA SER A 644 -16.39 -30.18 13.43
C SER A 644 -17.72 -29.45 13.19
N LYS A 645 -18.70 -29.70 14.06
CA LYS A 645 -20.00 -29.04 14.01
C LYS A 645 -19.88 -27.53 14.29
N GLU A 646 -18.97 -27.14 15.17
CA GLU A 646 -18.68 -25.72 15.50
C GLU A 646 -18.15 -24.99 14.26
N MET A 647 -17.30 -25.63 13.47
CA MET A 647 -16.78 -25.07 12.21
C MET A 647 -17.89 -24.94 11.16
N GLU A 648 -18.78 -25.90 11.09
CA GLU A 648 -19.95 -25.83 10.22
C GLU A 648 -20.88 -24.67 10.61
N ASP A 649 -21.17 -24.49 11.90
CA ASP A 649 -22.01 -23.42 12.41
C ASP A 649 -21.35 -22.05 12.23
N LEU A 650 -20.02 -21.98 12.37
CA LEU A 650 -19.25 -20.77 12.08
C LEU A 650 -19.33 -20.39 10.60
N PHE A 651 -19.18 -21.38 9.71
CA PHE A 651 -19.33 -21.16 8.27
C PHE A 651 -20.71 -20.59 7.93
N ARG A 652 -21.77 -21.19 8.48
CA ARG A 652 -23.15 -20.72 8.27
C ARG A 652 -23.32 -19.25 8.69
N ARG A 653 -22.89 -18.90 9.92
CA ARG A 653 -22.98 -17.51 10.39
C ARG A 653 -22.30 -16.54 9.46
N ARG A 654 -21.12 -16.87 8.93
CA ARG A 654 -20.37 -16.02 8.01
C ARG A 654 -21.03 -15.88 6.65
N VAL A 655 -21.61 -16.95 6.15
CA VAL A 655 -22.43 -16.92 4.92
C VAL A 655 -23.68 -16.05 5.12
N ASP A 656 -24.31 -16.10 6.29
CA ASP A 656 -25.50 -15.28 6.60
C ASP A 656 -25.17 -13.78 6.68
N VAL A 657 -23.99 -13.43 7.19
CA VAL A 657 -23.50 -12.06 7.23
C VAL A 657 -23.18 -11.53 5.84
N ALA A 658 -22.62 -12.36 4.97
CA ALA A 658 -22.23 -11.94 3.63
C ALA A 658 -23.44 -11.45 2.80
N THR A 659 -23.29 -10.30 2.17
CA THR A 659 -24.30 -9.73 1.27
C THR A 659 -24.44 -10.56 0.00
N ARG A 660 -23.32 -11.06 -0.53
CA ARG A 660 -23.23 -11.99 -1.66
C ARG A 660 -22.17 -13.04 -1.36
N VAL A 661 -22.40 -14.23 -1.88
CA VAL A 661 -21.44 -15.33 -1.85
C VAL A 661 -21.08 -15.73 -3.26
N PHE A 662 -19.80 -15.89 -3.55
CA PHE A 662 -19.31 -16.30 -4.85
C PHE A 662 -18.68 -17.68 -4.77
N SER A 663 -19.04 -18.55 -5.68
CA SER A 663 -18.46 -19.86 -5.84
C SER A 663 -18.03 -20.07 -7.29
N PHE A 664 -16.93 -20.75 -7.47
CA PHE A 664 -16.42 -21.08 -8.80
C PHE A 664 -17.15 -22.27 -9.45
N SER A 665 -17.81 -23.10 -8.66
CA SER A 665 -18.60 -24.24 -9.18
C SER A 665 -19.78 -24.59 -8.27
N LEU A 666 -20.84 -25.15 -8.87
CA LEU A 666 -21.98 -25.71 -8.13
C LEU A 666 -21.56 -26.85 -7.21
N SER A 667 -20.59 -27.68 -7.64
CA SER A 667 -20.10 -28.79 -6.83
C SER A 667 -19.47 -28.34 -5.50
N MET A 668 -18.91 -27.12 -5.43
CA MET A 668 -18.46 -26.54 -4.16
C MET A 668 -19.63 -26.26 -3.22
N ILE A 669 -20.79 -25.92 -3.76
CA ILE A 669 -22.00 -25.66 -2.99
C ILE A 669 -22.69 -26.96 -2.62
N GLU A 670 -22.71 -27.95 -3.53
CA GLU A 670 -23.38 -29.25 -3.35
C GLU A 670 -22.56 -30.22 -2.52
N ALA A 671 -21.24 -30.08 -2.48
CA ALA A 671 -20.32 -30.92 -1.71
C ALA A 671 -20.30 -30.63 -0.21
N ALA A 672 -20.95 -29.55 0.26
CA ALA A 672 -21.10 -29.34 1.69
C ALA A 672 -21.95 -30.45 2.33
N PRO A 673 -21.70 -30.86 3.59
CA PRO A 673 -22.35 -32.00 4.21
C PRO A 673 -23.87 -31.93 4.11
N SER A 674 -24.53 -33.07 3.83
CA SER A 674 -25.95 -33.15 3.58
C SER A 674 -26.87 -32.66 4.72
N GLY A 675 -26.31 -32.42 5.91
CA GLY A 675 -26.97 -31.77 7.03
C GLY A 675 -26.86 -30.24 7.03
N SER A 676 -25.80 -29.69 6.47
CA SER A 676 -25.48 -28.26 6.55
C SER A 676 -25.98 -27.45 5.37
N LEU A 677 -26.14 -28.06 4.21
CA LEU A 677 -26.69 -27.38 3.02
C LEU A 677 -28.18 -27.60 2.81
N HIS A 678 -28.86 -28.44 3.59
CA HIS A 678 -30.31 -28.35 3.72
C HIS A 678 -30.78 -26.98 4.21
N PHE A 679 -29.91 -26.21 4.89
CA PHE A 679 -30.11 -24.82 5.25
C PHE A 679 -29.87 -23.83 4.10
N VAL A 680 -29.11 -24.21 3.10
CA VAL A 680 -28.97 -23.42 1.84
C VAL A 680 -30.25 -23.44 1.01
N LYS A 681 -31.35 -23.95 1.56
CA LYS A 681 -32.54 -24.28 0.77
C LYS A 681 -33.31 -23.10 0.19
N SER A 682 -33.22 -21.91 0.69
CA SER A 682 -33.87 -20.77 0.04
C SER A 682 -33.00 -19.48 0.00
N ASP A 683 -32.43 -19.07 1.13
CA ASP A 683 -31.80 -17.75 1.23
C ASP A 683 -30.34 -17.70 0.74
N VAL A 684 -29.54 -18.75 0.97
CA VAL A 684 -28.16 -18.78 0.50
C VAL A 684 -28.06 -19.01 -1.00
N ARG A 685 -29.01 -19.78 -1.61
CA ARG A 685 -29.06 -19.90 -3.08
C ARG A 685 -29.37 -18.58 -3.76
N SER A 686 -30.20 -17.74 -3.18
CA SER A 686 -30.48 -16.40 -3.70
C SER A 686 -29.27 -15.46 -3.60
N LYS A 687 -28.47 -15.60 -2.54
CA LYS A 687 -27.23 -14.81 -2.33
C LYS A 687 -26.03 -15.36 -3.11
N THR A 688 -26.04 -16.63 -3.52
CA THR A 688 -24.90 -17.27 -4.16
C THR A 688 -24.91 -17.07 -5.67
N LYS A 689 -23.85 -16.48 -6.17
CA LYS A 689 -23.61 -16.31 -7.61
C LYS A 689 -22.49 -17.26 -8.05
N LEU A 690 -22.70 -17.95 -9.15
CA LEU A 690 -21.68 -18.75 -9.78
C LEU A 690 -20.87 -17.89 -10.73
N ILE A 691 -19.57 -17.81 -10.48
CA ILE A 691 -18.61 -17.16 -11.36
C ILE A 691 -17.51 -18.17 -11.68
N PRO A 692 -17.62 -18.90 -12.79
CA PRO A 692 -16.55 -19.83 -13.20
C PRO A 692 -15.24 -19.08 -13.31
N GLN A 693 -14.20 -19.65 -12.72
CA GLN A 693 -12.88 -19.03 -12.67
C GLN A 693 -12.21 -19.05 -14.05
N GLY A 694 -11.98 -17.91 -14.64
CA GLY A 694 -11.15 -17.73 -15.83
C GLY A 694 -9.67 -17.70 -15.51
N VAL A 695 -8.84 -17.41 -16.51
CA VAL A 695 -7.39 -17.25 -16.36
C VAL A 695 -6.91 -15.96 -17.02
N SER A 696 -5.86 -15.38 -16.45
CA SER A 696 -5.10 -14.28 -17.05
C SER A 696 -3.68 -14.76 -17.34
N ILE A 697 -3.29 -14.78 -18.60
CA ILE A 697 -1.95 -15.14 -19.05
C ILE A 697 -1.36 -13.94 -19.76
N PRO A 698 -0.10 -13.55 -19.48
CA PRO A 698 0.59 -12.47 -20.18
C PRO A 698 0.60 -12.69 -21.70
N ASP A 699 0.37 -11.64 -22.48
CA ASP A 699 0.26 -11.74 -23.94
C ASP A 699 1.53 -12.28 -24.57
N ALA A 700 2.69 -11.94 -24.05
CA ALA A 700 3.98 -12.48 -24.50
C ALA A 700 4.03 -14.02 -24.45
N LEU A 701 3.37 -14.67 -23.46
CA LEU A 701 3.31 -16.12 -23.37
C LEU A 701 2.21 -16.72 -24.24
N ARG A 702 1.18 -15.95 -24.61
CA ARG A 702 0.15 -16.41 -25.57
C ARG A 702 0.68 -16.50 -26.99
N GLU A 703 1.57 -15.59 -27.39
CA GLU A 703 2.17 -15.56 -28.73
C GLU A 703 3.31 -16.56 -28.91
N THR A 704 4.10 -16.82 -27.87
CA THR A 704 5.21 -17.79 -27.90
C THR A 704 4.76 -19.23 -28.03
N SER A 705 3.50 -19.56 -27.73
CA SER A 705 2.93 -20.89 -28.03
C SER A 705 2.98 -21.25 -29.53
N LYS A 706 3.23 -20.28 -30.41
CA LYS A 706 3.41 -20.47 -31.86
C LYS A 706 4.86 -20.57 -32.31
N ARG A 707 5.86 -20.21 -31.49
CA ARG A 707 7.27 -20.18 -31.85
C ARG A 707 8.17 -20.70 -30.73
N LYS A 708 8.81 -21.85 -30.94
CA LYS A 708 9.87 -22.49 -30.14
C LYS A 708 9.48 -22.81 -28.67
N ARG A 709 9.45 -24.11 -28.34
CA ARG A 709 9.44 -24.62 -26.98
C ARG A 709 10.61 -24.04 -26.20
N HIS A 710 10.35 -23.45 -25.06
CA HIS A 710 11.39 -22.98 -24.17
C HIS A 710 12.09 -24.19 -23.54
N ALA A 711 13.41 -24.22 -23.52
CA ALA A 711 14.19 -25.33 -22.97
C ALA A 711 14.30 -25.32 -21.43
N GLY A 712 13.65 -24.35 -20.73
CA GLY A 712 13.83 -24.10 -19.31
C GLY A 712 13.46 -25.30 -18.42
N LEU A 713 12.26 -25.84 -18.59
CA LEU A 713 11.80 -26.97 -17.76
C LEU A 713 12.71 -28.20 -17.91
N ARG A 714 13.20 -28.48 -19.12
CA ARG A 714 14.11 -29.60 -19.35
C ARG A 714 15.44 -29.45 -18.66
N ALA A 715 16.03 -28.26 -18.75
CA ALA A 715 17.31 -27.94 -18.11
C ALA A 715 17.19 -28.04 -16.58
N ASP A 716 16.19 -27.42 -16.01
CA ASP A 716 15.99 -27.40 -14.56
C ASP A 716 15.60 -28.79 -13.99
N SER A 717 14.91 -29.62 -14.78
CA SER A 717 14.57 -30.98 -14.42
C SER A 717 15.73 -31.97 -14.65
N GLY A 718 16.85 -31.59 -15.26
CA GLY A 718 17.97 -32.48 -15.60
C GLY A 718 17.66 -33.44 -16.74
N VAL A 719 16.65 -33.17 -17.59
CA VAL A 719 16.25 -34.05 -18.71
C VAL A 719 17.06 -33.72 -19.93
N ILE A 720 18.07 -34.55 -20.27
CA ILE A 720 19.02 -34.34 -21.38
C ILE A 720 18.39 -34.62 -22.73
N SER A 721 17.52 -35.63 -22.83
CA SER A 721 16.90 -36.05 -24.10
C SER A 721 15.77 -35.13 -24.55
N GLU A 722 15.89 -34.54 -25.74
CA GLU A 722 14.82 -33.69 -26.31
C GLU A 722 13.52 -34.48 -26.58
N SER A 723 13.60 -35.78 -26.82
CA SER A 723 12.43 -36.63 -27.07
C SER A 723 11.75 -37.15 -25.83
N MET A 724 12.35 -36.98 -24.65
CA MET A 724 11.80 -37.48 -23.38
C MET A 724 10.54 -36.65 -22.99
N PRO A 725 9.37 -37.29 -22.85
CA PRO A 725 8.17 -36.60 -22.36
C PRO A 725 8.34 -36.17 -20.92
N ILE A 726 7.89 -34.96 -20.61
CA ILE A 726 7.85 -34.41 -19.23
C ILE A 726 6.42 -34.30 -18.77
N ILE A 727 6.11 -35.01 -17.67
CA ILE A 727 4.89 -34.88 -16.90
C ILE A 727 5.17 -33.80 -15.84
N PHE A 728 4.51 -32.67 -15.91
CA PHE A 728 4.72 -31.56 -14.98
C PHE A 728 3.59 -31.44 -13.98
N LEU A 729 3.93 -31.40 -12.68
CA LEU A 729 3.00 -31.28 -11.56
C LEU A 729 3.32 -30.00 -10.76
N PRO A 730 2.76 -28.86 -11.12
CA PRO A 730 2.90 -27.64 -10.30
C PRO A 730 1.97 -27.71 -9.08
N ALA A 731 2.54 -27.90 -7.90
CA ALA A 731 1.75 -28.04 -6.66
C ALA A 731 2.56 -27.63 -5.43
N GLY A 732 1.98 -26.81 -4.57
CA GLY A 732 2.54 -26.64 -3.22
C GLY A 732 2.55 -27.95 -2.46
N LEU A 733 3.69 -28.30 -1.85
CA LEU A 733 3.92 -29.59 -1.20
C LEU A 733 3.11 -29.70 0.10
N ARG A 734 1.97 -30.38 0.01
CA ARG A 734 1.03 -30.65 1.13
C ARG A 734 0.11 -31.81 0.78
N ALA A 735 -0.39 -32.52 1.79
CA ALA A 735 -1.13 -33.77 1.64
C ALA A 735 -2.32 -33.69 0.65
N VAL A 736 -3.08 -32.59 0.63
CA VAL A 736 -4.24 -32.44 -0.27
C VAL A 736 -3.88 -32.44 -1.76
N LYS A 737 -2.61 -32.16 -2.09
CA LYS A 737 -2.12 -32.17 -3.47
C LYS A 737 -1.65 -33.54 -3.95
N ASP A 738 -1.43 -34.46 -3.03
CA ASP A 738 -1.12 -35.87 -3.28
C ASP A 738 -0.09 -36.10 -4.40
N VAL A 739 1.04 -35.38 -4.29
CA VAL A 739 2.05 -35.30 -5.35
C VAL A 739 2.72 -36.64 -5.68
N CYS A 740 2.64 -37.62 -4.76
CA CYS A 740 3.16 -38.96 -4.94
C CYS A 740 2.14 -39.93 -5.55
N TYR A 741 0.93 -39.51 -5.89
CA TYR A 741 -0.18 -40.36 -6.31
C TYR A 741 0.16 -41.28 -7.47
N ILE A 742 0.87 -40.82 -8.48
CA ILE A 742 1.21 -41.62 -9.65
C ILE A 742 2.58 -42.32 -9.56
N GLU A 743 3.33 -42.10 -8.46
CA GLU A 743 4.74 -42.49 -8.34
C GLU A 743 4.99 -43.99 -8.62
N ASP A 744 4.22 -44.90 -7.98
CA ASP A 744 4.37 -46.35 -8.20
C ASP A 744 3.92 -46.79 -9.61
N ALA A 745 2.94 -46.11 -10.21
CA ALA A 745 2.52 -46.42 -11.58
C ALA A 745 3.57 -45.93 -12.59
N LEU A 746 4.16 -44.77 -12.41
CA LEU A 746 5.25 -44.26 -13.24
C LEU A 746 6.48 -45.20 -13.16
N ARG A 747 6.82 -45.65 -11.96
CA ARG A 747 7.93 -46.59 -11.76
C ARG A 747 7.73 -47.91 -12.55
N ARG A 748 6.52 -48.47 -12.50
CA ARG A 748 6.19 -49.67 -13.31
C ARG A 748 6.25 -49.37 -14.81
N TYR A 749 5.80 -48.18 -15.22
CA TYR A 749 5.84 -47.77 -16.62
C TYR A 749 7.27 -47.61 -17.14
N ASN A 750 8.17 -47.15 -16.31
CA ASN A 750 9.58 -46.94 -16.64
C ASN A 750 10.47 -48.18 -16.34
N ALA A 751 9.90 -49.34 -15.88
CA ALA A 751 10.67 -50.52 -15.43
C ALA A 751 11.62 -51.12 -16.52
N ASN A 752 11.29 -50.96 -17.78
CA ASN A 752 12.08 -51.43 -18.94
C ASN A 752 12.81 -50.27 -19.65
N GLY A 753 13.26 -49.24 -18.93
CA GLY A 753 13.88 -48.01 -19.42
C GLY A 753 13.00 -46.79 -19.22
N ILE A 754 13.64 -45.62 -19.02
CA ILE A 754 12.91 -44.39 -18.73
C ILE A 754 12.17 -43.91 -19.98
N LYS A 755 10.83 -43.90 -19.92
CA LYS A 755 9.95 -43.54 -21.02
C LYS A 755 9.25 -42.16 -20.76
N ALA A 756 9.18 -41.71 -19.51
CA ALA A 756 8.62 -40.41 -19.13
C ALA A 756 9.29 -39.91 -17.85
N HIS A 757 9.42 -38.60 -17.71
CA HIS A 757 9.99 -37.93 -16.54
C HIS A 757 8.91 -37.15 -15.78
N LEU A 758 8.83 -37.31 -14.45
CA LEU A 758 7.95 -36.55 -13.58
C LEU A 758 8.71 -35.38 -12.95
N THR A 759 8.28 -34.16 -13.18
CA THR A 759 8.78 -32.96 -12.51
C THR A 759 7.69 -32.36 -11.62
N VAL A 760 7.98 -32.31 -10.33
CA VAL A 760 7.15 -31.63 -9.33
C VAL A 760 7.78 -30.27 -9.02
N CYS A 761 6.98 -29.21 -9.01
CA CYS A 761 7.46 -27.85 -8.71
C CYS A 761 6.47 -27.12 -7.79
N GLY A 762 6.96 -26.63 -6.68
CA GLY A 762 6.13 -25.81 -5.78
C GLY A 762 6.75 -25.54 -4.42
N PRO A 763 6.20 -24.57 -3.67
CA PRO A 763 6.70 -24.21 -2.35
C PRO A 763 6.37 -25.28 -1.30
N ASP A 764 7.19 -25.34 -0.25
CA ASP A 764 6.96 -26.17 0.93
C ASP A 764 5.85 -25.58 1.80
N VAL A 765 4.62 -25.99 1.53
CA VAL A 765 3.46 -25.52 2.31
C VAL A 765 3.33 -26.27 3.65
N ASP A 766 3.72 -27.55 3.65
CA ASP A 766 3.86 -28.41 4.83
C ASP A 766 5.26 -29.00 4.80
N ALA A 767 6.13 -28.54 5.69
CA ALA A 767 7.54 -28.91 5.72
C ALA A 767 7.73 -30.43 5.92
N SER A 768 6.95 -31.06 6.80
CA SER A 768 7.05 -32.49 7.06
C SER A 768 6.62 -33.32 5.85
N TYR A 769 5.59 -32.91 5.16
CA TYR A 769 5.15 -33.54 3.91
C TYR A 769 6.19 -33.34 2.80
N ALA A 770 6.72 -32.14 2.65
CA ALA A 770 7.74 -31.80 1.65
C ALA A 770 9.01 -32.66 1.83
N ASP A 771 9.48 -32.79 3.08
CA ASP A 771 10.65 -33.64 3.42
C ASP A 771 10.39 -35.12 3.12
N ASN A 772 9.18 -35.62 3.37
CA ASN A 772 8.80 -36.97 3.01
C ASN A 772 8.80 -37.19 1.50
N VAL A 773 8.28 -36.26 0.72
CA VAL A 773 8.30 -36.32 -0.76
C VAL A 773 9.73 -36.34 -1.28
N ARG A 774 10.60 -35.44 -0.80
CA ARG A 774 12.01 -35.39 -1.22
C ARG A 774 12.75 -36.67 -0.86
N ARG A 775 12.57 -37.21 0.37
CA ARG A 775 13.15 -38.47 0.81
C ARG A 775 12.68 -39.61 -0.06
N LEU A 776 11.40 -39.69 -0.39
CA LEU A 776 10.85 -40.74 -1.23
C LEU A 776 11.46 -40.69 -2.65
N PHE A 777 11.61 -39.51 -3.21
CA PHE A 777 12.19 -39.36 -4.55
C PHE A 777 13.71 -39.61 -4.55
N ALA A 778 14.42 -39.17 -3.53
CA ALA A 778 15.88 -39.39 -3.40
C ALA A 778 16.25 -40.84 -3.04
N ALA A 779 15.47 -41.52 -2.19
CA ALA A 779 15.80 -42.87 -1.68
C ALA A 779 15.83 -43.92 -2.77
N ARG A 780 15.30 -43.69 -3.94
CA ARG A 780 15.15 -44.68 -5.01
C ARG A 780 16.15 -44.56 -6.15
N GLY A 781 17.00 -43.52 -6.13
CA GLY A 781 18.14 -43.36 -7.07
C GLY A 781 17.78 -43.33 -8.55
N GLU A 782 16.52 -43.10 -8.87
CA GLU A 782 16.01 -43.14 -10.25
C GLU A 782 16.06 -41.74 -10.85
N SER A 783 16.54 -41.63 -12.10
CA SER A 783 16.69 -40.34 -12.83
C SER A 783 15.41 -39.93 -13.57
N ASP A 784 14.25 -40.54 -13.24
CA ASP A 784 12.97 -40.28 -13.94
C ASP A 784 12.04 -39.33 -13.20
N ARG A 785 12.52 -38.66 -12.15
CA ARG A 785 11.73 -37.72 -11.36
C ARG A 785 12.57 -36.62 -10.71
N THR A 786 12.02 -35.42 -10.59
CA THR A 786 12.68 -34.26 -9.99
C THR A 786 11.70 -33.47 -9.16
N VAL A 787 12.15 -32.92 -8.02
CA VAL A 787 11.41 -31.93 -7.22
C VAL A 787 12.13 -30.60 -7.32
N LEU A 788 11.53 -29.64 -7.96
CA LEU A 788 12.01 -28.27 -8.06
C LEU A 788 11.45 -27.40 -6.93
N PRO A 789 12.19 -26.40 -6.46
CA PRO A 789 11.68 -25.43 -5.50
C PRO A 789 10.52 -24.62 -6.11
N GLY A 790 9.78 -23.92 -5.27
CA GLY A 790 8.76 -22.99 -5.74
C GLY A 790 9.43 -21.82 -6.49
N VAL A 791 8.96 -21.57 -7.70
CA VAL A 791 9.41 -20.47 -8.58
C VAL A 791 8.30 -19.46 -8.76
N ASP A 792 8.57 -18.30 -9.37
CA ASP A 792 7.58 -17.29 -9.70
C ASP A 792 6.54 -17.80 -10.70
N ARG A 793 5.41 -17.08 -10.80
CA ARG A 793 4.28 -17.48 -11.65
C ARG A 793 4.64 -17.51 -13.12
N GLU A 794 5.45 -16.58 -13.60
CA GLU A 794 5.81 -16.53 -15.02
C GLU A 794 6.66 -17.75 -15.41
N THR A 795 7.60 -18.13 -14.55
CA THR A 795 8.39 -19.35 -14.72
C THR A 795 7.51 -20.61 -14.67
N VAL A 796 6.52 -20.68 -13.77
CA VAL A 796 5.55 -21.80 -13.76
C VAL A 796 4.77 -21.87 -15.08
N LEU A 797 4.32 -20.73 -15.61
CA LEU A 797 3.60 -20.68 -16.89
C LEU A 797 4.48 -21.12 -18.06
N ARG A 798 5.76 -20.74 -18.07
CA ARG A 798 6.75 -21.23 -19.05
C ARG A 798 6.94 -22.75 -18.92
N TYR A 799 7.09 -23.28 -17.71
CA TYR A 799 7.20 -24.72 -17.46
C TYR A 799 5.95 -25.49 -17.94
N ILE A 800 4.75 -24.94 -17.68
CA ILE A 800 3.51 -25.51 -18.22
C ILE A 800 3.55 -25.57 -19.75
N SER A 801 4.00 -24.51 -20.40
CA SER A 801 4.10 -24.45 -21.87
C SER A 801 5.13 -25.46 -22.43
N ASP A 802 6.20 -25.74 -21.69
CA ASP A 802 7.28 -26.67 -22.09
C ASP A 802 6.91 -28.15 -21.85
N ALA A 803 5.99 -28.40 -20.92
CA ALA A 803 5.61 -29.74 -20.53
C ALA A 803 4.86 -30.50 -21.64
N THR A 804 5.03 -31.84 -21.69
CA THR A 804 4.24 -32.70 -22.55
C THR A 804 2.82 -32.79 -22.02
N VAL A 805 2.69 -32.95 -20.69
CA VAL A 805 1.43 -33.08 -19.97
C VAL A 805 1.51 -32.30 -18.68
N LEU A 806 0.47 -31.52 -18.37
CA LEU A 806 0.23 -31.06 -17.02
C LEU A 806 -0.55 -32.11 -16.24
N LEU A 807 -0.04 -32.50 -15.07
CA LEU A 807 -0.70 -33.40 -14.16
C LEU A 807 -1.36 -32.65 -13.01
N ASN A 808 -2.60 -33.03 -12.66
CA ASN A 808 -3.24 -32.64 -11.42
C ASN A 808 -3.68 -33.90 -10.65
N SER A 809 -3.02 -34.18 -9.51
CA SER A 809 -3.27 -35.36 -8.65
C SER A 809 -4.06 -35.01 -7.38
N SER A 810 -4.52 -33.77 -7.22
CA SER A 810 -5.19 -33.28 -6.00
C SER A 810 -6.36 -34.16 -5.58
N ILE A 811 -6.51 -34.40 -4.28
CA ILE A 811 -7.63 -35.12 -3.66
C ILE A 811 -8.89 -34.24 -3.68
N SER A 812 -8.73 -32.93 -3.58
CA SER A 812 -9.83 -31.97 -3.55
C SER A 812 -9.42 -30.67 -4.22
N GLU A 813 -10.28 -30.20 -5.11
CA GLU A 813 -10.19 -28.90 -5.77
C GLU A 813 -11.57 -28.25 -5.85
N GLY A 814 -11.61 -26.93 -5.78
CA GLY A 814 -12.81 -26.18 -6.12
C GLY A 814 -12.93 -26.02 -7.63
N GLN A 815 -12.04 -25.24 -8.20
CA GLN A 815 -11.75 -25.15 -9.63
C GLN A 815 -10.24 -24.85 -9.75
N SER A 816 -9.50 -25.74 -10.41
CA SER A 816 -8.05 -25.61 -10.49
C SER A 816 -7.64 -24.53 -11.50
N GLY A 817 -7.08 -23.43 -11.00
CA GLY A 817 -6.50 -22.39 -11.86
C GLY A 817 -5.38 -22.92 -12.74
N THR A 818 -4.55 -23.81 -12.23
CA THR A 818 -3.41 -24.40 -12.95
C THR A 818 -3.86 -25.26 -14.13
N ILE A 819 -4.96 -26.00 -13.99
CA ILE A 819 -5.57 -26.74 -15.11
C ILE A 819 -6.01 -25.75 -16.19
N ALA A 820 -6.71 -24.68 -15.82
CA ALA A 820 -7.19 -23.69 -16.75
C ALA A 820 -6.01 -22.92 -17.44
N GLU A 821 -4.94 -22.62 -16.70
CA GLU A 821 -3.70 -22.04 -17.27
C GLU A 821 -3.08 -22.97 -18.32
N ALA A 822 -2.97 -24.27 -18.04
CA ALA A 822 -2.44 -25.25 -18.99
C ALA A 822 -3.29 -25.38 -20.25
N MET A 823 -4.61 -25.41 -20.09
CA MET A 823 -5.55 -25.42 -21.21
C MET A 823 -5.37 -24.19 -22.10
N MET A 824 -5.27 -22.99 -21.50
CA MET A 824 -5.06 -21.75 -22.24
C MET A 824 -3.72 -21.72 -22.99
N LEU A 825 -2.67 -22.30 -22.40
CA LEU A 825 -1.34 -22.42 -23.03
C LEU A 825 -1.26 -23.52 -24.07
N GLY A 826 -2.32 -24.37 -24.18
CA GLY A 826 -2.36 -25.50 -25.14
C GLY A 826 -1.55 -26.72 -24.68
N THR A 827 -1.27 -26.83 -23.38
CA THR A 827 -0.66 -28.02 -22.79
C THR A 827 -1.73 -29.04 -22.48
N LEU A 828 -1.47 -30.31 -22.81
CA LEU A 828 -2.41 -31.39 -22.55
C LEU A 828 -2.56 -31.60 -21.05
N VAL A 829 -3.79 -31.74 -20.56
CA VAL A 829 -4.07 -31.87 -19.13
C VAL A 829 -4.51 -33.29 -18.80
N PHE A 830 -3.86 -33.88 -17.80
CA PHE A 830 -4.27 -35.10 -17.11
C PHE A 830 -4.68 -34.72 -15.69
N ALA A 831 -5.95 -34.90 -15.36
CA ALA A 831 -6.49 -34.52 -14.07
C ALA A 831 -7.14 -35.72 -13.38
N ARG A 832 -6.92 -35.83 -12.06
CA ARG A 832 -7.62 -36.79 -11.23
C ARG A 832 -9.12 -36.52 -11.31
N ASP A 833 -9.90 -37.56 -11.49
CA ASP A 833 -11.35 -37.49 -11.60
C ASP A 833 -12.00 -37.24 -10.23
N ILE A 834 -12.04 -35.96 -9.89
CA ILE A 834 -12.70 -35.40 -8.71
C ILE A 834 -13.76 -34.40 -9.14
N PRO A 835 -14.79 -34.13 -8.34
CA PRO A 835 -15.91 -33.26 -8.75
C PRO A 835 -15.48 -31.88 -9.28
N GLY A 836 -14.47 -31.24 -8.66
CA GLY A 836 -13.98 -29.96 -9.09
C GLY A 836 -13.33 -29.97 -10.46
N ASN A 837 -12.47 -30.96 -10.74
CA ASN A 837 -11.80 -31.12 -12.02
C ASN A 837 -12.77 -31.51 -13.13
N ARG A 838 -13.65 -32.50 -12.87
CA ARG A 838 -14.66 -32.93 -13.83
C ARG A 838 -15.57 -31.78 -14.23
N LYS A 839 -16.03 -30.99 -13.26
CA LYS A 839 -16.89 -29.86 -13.52
C LYS A 839 -16.20 -28.75 -14.34
N LEU A 840 -14.91 -28.53 -14.11
CA LEU A 840 -14.16 -27.59 -14.94
C LEU A 840 -14.09 -28.09 -16.39
N PHE A 841 -13.83 -29.38 -16.60
CA PHE A 841 -13.78 -29.99 -17.92
C PHE A 841 -15.15 -29.87 -18.64
N ASP A 842 -16.24 -30.20 -17.95
CA ASP A 842 -17.61 -30.07 -18.48
C ASP A 842 -17.93 -28.63 -18.89
N LEU A 843 -17.52 -27.64 -18.07
CA LEU A 843 -17.74 -26.24 -18.36
C LEU A 843 -16.94 -25.77 -19.58
N CYS A 844 -15.67 -26.19 -19.69
CA CYS A 844 -14.84 -25.88 -20.85
C CYS A 844 -15.39 -26.49 -22.13
N GLU A 845 -15.82 -27.77 -22.08
CA GLU A 845 -16.41 -28.44 -23.23
C GLU A 845 -17.71 -27.80 -23.65
N ALA A 846 -18.61 -27.48 -22.72
CA ALA A 846 -19.86 -26.78 -23.05
C ALA A 846 -19.63 -25.46 -23.77
N ARG A 847 -18.56 -24.73 -23.40
CA ARG A 847 -18.16 -23.47 -24.06
C ARG A 847 -17.51 -23.71 -25.42
N ALA A 848 -16.60 -24.70 -25.51
CA ALA A 848 -16.00 -25.09 -26.78
C ALA A 848 -17.06 -25.61 -27.78
N CYS A 849 -18.07 -26.34 -27.32
CA CYS A 849 -19.18 -26.72 -28.16
C CYS A 849 -19.98 -25.56 -28.72
N ALA A 850 -20.18 -24.51 -27.92
CA ALA A 850 -20.87 -23.30 -28.39
C ALA A 850 -20.11 -22.57 -29.50
N SER A 851 -18.75 -22.60 -29.43
CA SER A 851 -17.87 -21.92 -30.41
C SER A 851 -17.49 -22.82 -31.60
N LEU A 852 -17.09 -24.06 -31.34
CA LEU A 852 -16.51 -24.98 -32.32
C LEU A 852 -17.46 -26.10 -32.79
N GLY A 853 -18.62 -26.24 -32.18
CA GLY A 853 -19.53 -27.35 -32.39
C GLY A 853 -19.16 -28.62 -31.59
N ALA A 854 -19.85 -29.72 -31.81
CA ALA A 854 -19.61 -31.00 -31.12
C ALA A 854 -18.21 -31.55 -31.40
N ALA A 855 -17.64 -32.26 -30.40
CA ALA A 855 -16.34 -32.92 -30.57
C ALA A 855 -16.37 -33.95 -31.71
N LYS A 856 -15.35 -33.92 -32.56
CA LYS A 856 -15.22 -34.86 -33.68
C LYS A 856 -14.60 -36.18 -33.26
N THR A 857 -13.76 -36.15 -32.23
CA THR A 857 -13.09 -37.35 -31.68
C THR A 857 -14.05 -38.16 -30.83
N LYS A 858 -14.01 -39.50 -31.04
CA LYS A 858 -14.72 -40.45 -30.20
C LYS A 858 -14.11 -40.46 -28.78
N THR A 859 -14.97 -40.48 -27.76
CA THR A 859 -14.54 -40.69 -26.38
C THR A 859 -13.85 -42.02 -26.24
N ILE A 860 -12.56 -42.05 -25.89
CA ILE A 860 -11.80 -43.27 -25.57
C ILE A 860 -11.85 -43.46 -24.07
N LYS A 861 -12.20 -44.64 -23.63
CA LYS A 861 -12.18 -45.01 -22.21
C LYS A 861 -11.30 -46.26 -22.03
N GLY A 862 -10.58 -46.32 -20.94
CA GLY A 862 -9.83 -47.49 -20.49
C GLY A 862 -10.03 -47.71 -19.00
N ASP A 863 -9.37 -48.75 -18.49
CA ASP A 863 -9.45 -49.07 -17.07
C ASP A 863 -8.81 -47.94 -16.24
N GLY A 864 -9.65 -47.27 -15.45
CA GLY A 864 -9.24 -46.18 -14.56
C GLY A 864 -9.00 -44.80 -15.23
N TRP A 865 -9.42 -44.63 -16.49
CA TRP A 865 -9.32 -43.33 -17.18
C TRP A 865 -10.36 -43.10 -18.28
N GLU A 866 -10.59 -41.84 -18.62
CA GLU A 866 -11.49 -41.40 -19.68
C GLU A 866 -10.89 -40.23 -20.45
N MET A 867 -10.93 -40.29 -21.77
CA MET A 867 -10.63 -39.12 -22.60
C MET A 867 -11.86 -38.21 -22.66
N HIS A 868 -11.78 -37.09 -21.95
CA HIS A 868 -12.77 -36.03 -22.02
C HIS A 868 -12.42 -35.12 -23.21
N PRO A 869 -13.40 -34.48 -23.90
CA PRO A 869 -13.11 -33.61 -25.07
C PRO A 869 -12.13 -32.48 -24.86
N VAL A 870 -11.78 -32.12 -23.63
CA VAL A 870 -10.82 -31.03 -23.30
C VAL A 870 -9.58 -31.52 -22.51
N GLY A 871 -9.43 -32.82 -22.32
CA GLY A 871 -8.28 -33.39 -21.61
C GLY A 871 -8.51 -34.83 -21.19
N VAL A 872 -7.79 -35.33 -20.18
CA VAL A 872 -7.90 -36.70 -19.68
C VAL A 872 -8.26 -36.70 -18.20
N LEU A 873 -9.29 -37.45 -17.83
CA LEU A 873 -9.66 -37.72 -16.45
C LEU A 873 -9.21 -39.15 -16.05
N PHE A 874 -8.62 -39.31 -14.87
CA PHE A 874 -8.20 -40.61 -14.37
C PHE A 874 -8.60 -40.82 -12.91
N SER A 875 -9.02 -42.01 -12.58
CA SER A 875 -9.47 -42.38 -11.24
C SER A 875 -8.45 -43.24 -10.50
N THR A 876 -7.48 -43.82 -11.20
CA THR A 876 -6.41 -44.61 -10.61
C THR A 876 -5.02 -44.20 -11.11
N PRO A 877 -3.94 -44.43 -10.33
CA PRO A 877 -2.58 -44.17 -10.77
C PRO A 877 -2.21 -44.89 -12.07
N SER A 878 -2.59 -46.17 -12.19
CA SER A 878 -2.37 -46.98 -13.39
C SER A 878 -3.15 -46.43 -14.57
N GLY A 879 -4.39 -45.98 -14.36
CA GLY A 879 -5.22 -45.36 -15.38
C GLY A 879 -4.56 -44.13 -15.98
N CYS A 880 -3.87 -43.30 -15.17
CA CYS A 880 -3.10 -42.14 -15.66
C CYS A 880 -2.03 -42.59 -16.66
N MET A 881 -1.25 -43.61 -16.32
CA MET A 881 -0.17 -44.12 -17.18
C MET A 881 -0.69 -44.85 -18.40
N ASN A 882 -1.80 -45.59 -18.27
CA ASN A 882 -2.47 -46.25 -19.40
C ASN A 882 -3.00 -45.22 -20.43
N ALA A 883 -3.56 -44.12 -19.96
CA ALA A 883 -3.95 -43.03 -20.84
C ALA A 883 -2.75 -42.37 -21.55
N PHE A 884 -1.64 -42.22 -20.82
CA PHE A 884 -0.41 -41.67 -21.38
C PHE A 884 0.14 -42.52 -22.54
N ASP A 885 0.10 -43.86 -22.38
CA ASP A 885 0.51 -44.81 -23.40
C ASP A 885 -0.47 -44.89 -24.57
N ALA A 886 -1.79 -44.95 -24.29
CA ALA A 886 -2.84 -45.02 -25.31
C ALA A 886 -2.86 -43.79 -26.26
N LEU A 887 -2.44 -42.64 -25.74
CA LEU A 887 -2.28 -41.41 -26.55
C LEU A 887 -0.92 -41.30 -27.22
N GLY A 888 -0.05 -42.31 -27.10
CA GLY A 888 1.26 -42.39 -27.74
C GLY A 888 2.24 -41.31 -27.27
N LEU A 889 2.05 -40.81 -26.02
CA LEU A 889 2.87 -39.76 -25.47
C LEU A 889 4.28 -40.22 -25.05
N GLY A 890 4.45 -41.52 -24.85
CA GLY A 890 5.74 -42.14 -24.48
C GLY A 890 6.58 -42.54 -25.67
N VAL A 891 6.07 -43.32 -26.62
CA VAL A 891 6.78 -43.81 -27.81
C VAL A 891 5.78 -44.02 -28.97
N GLY A 892 5.98 -43.30 -30.08
CA GLY A 892 5.33 -43.72 -31.33
C GLY A 892 3.86 -43.32 -31.49
N ALA A 893 3.49 -42.09 -31.36
CA ALA A 893 2.13 -41.60 -31.64
C ALA A 893 1.73 -41.85 -33.09
N THR A 894 0.55 -42.46 -33.32
CA THR A 894 -0.06 -42.58 -34.67
C THR A 894 -0.57 -41.24 -35.13
N ALA A 895 -0.88 -41.07 -36.42
CA ALA A 895 -1.52 -39.88 -36.92
C ALA A 895 -2.84 -39.59 -36.24
N GLU A 896 -3.66 -40.62 -36.02
CA GLU A 896 -4.96 -40.51 -35.35
C GLU A 896 -4.85 -40.02 -33.91
N THR A 897 -3.86 -40.53 -33.15
CA THR A 897 -3.63 -40.06 -31.77
C THR A 897 -3.10 -38.65 -31.73
N ARG A 898 -2.29 -38.23 -32.67
CA ARG A 898 -1.83 -36.83 -32.80
C ARG A 898 -2.97 -35.87 -33.08
N ASP A 899 -3.88 -36.25 -33.99
CA ASP A 899 -5.04 -35.45 -34.36
C ASP A 899 -6.01 -35.36 -33.17
N ALA A 900 -6.23 -36.46 -32.43
CA ALA A 900 -7.04 -36.46 -31.20
C ALA A 900 -6.47 -35.52 -30.14
N VAL A 901 -5.15 -35.56 -29.89
CA VAL A 901 -4.49 -34.68 -28.93
C VAL A 901 -4.56 -33.20 -29.37
N ALA A 902 -4.43 -32.94 -30.66
CA ALA A 902 -4.52 -31.60 -31.22
C ALA A 902 -5.95 -31.03 -31.02
N GLU A 903 -6.99 -31.82 -31.25
CA GLU A 903 -8.37 -31.41 -31.01
C GLU A 903 -8.63 -31.16 -29.51
N LEU A 904 -8.18 -32.05 -28.59
CA LEU A 904 -8.30 -31.82 -27.15
C LEU A 904 -7.72 -30.48 -26.72
N LYS A 905 -6.49 -30.17 -27.20
CA LYS A 905 -5.81 -28.92 -26.88
C LYS A 905 -6.55 -27.68 -27.43
N LEU A 906 -7.06 -27.77 -28.65
CA LEU A 906 -7.83 -26.70 -29.27
C LEU A 906 -9.12 -26.42 -28.48
N ARG A 907 -9.90 -27.46 -28.18
CA ARG A 907 -11.15 -27.32 -27.44
C ARG A 907 -10.94 -26.86 -26.01
N ALA A 908 -9.90 -27.34 -25.34
CA ALA A 908 -9.53 -26.88 -24.01
C ALA A 908 -9.21 -25.38 -23.99
N ARG A 909 -8.42 -24.94 -24.96
CA ARG A 909 -8.03 -23.51 -25.07
C ARG A 909 -9.22 -22.60 -25.35
N GLU A 910 -10.08 -23.01 -26.28
CA GLU A 910 -11.30 -22.26 -26.62
C GLU A 910 -12.26 -22.17 -25.42
N GLY A 911 -12.53 -23.31 -24.79
CA GLY A 911 -13.44 -23.39 -23.65
C GLY A 911 -13.01 -22.53 -22.46
N VAL A 912 -11.71 -22.49 -22.15
CA VAL A 912 -11.15 -21.61 -21.08
C VAL A 912 -11.14 -20.14 -21.52
N GLY A 913 -10.90 -19.86 -22.79
CA GLY A 913 -11.00 -18.50 -23.33
C GLY A 913 -12.40 -17.93 -23.11
N GLU A 914 -13.42 -18.68 -23.48
CA GLU A 914 -14.82 -18.33 -23.26
C GLU A 914 -15.20 -18.22 -21.77
N LEU A 915 -14.63 -19.06 -20.90
CA LEU A 915 -14.82 -18.92 -19.45
C LEU A 915 -14.29 -17.59 -18.92
N SER A 916 -13.13 -17.16 -19.41
CA SER A 916 -12.52 -15.89 -18.99
C SER A 916 -13.36 -14.69 -19.43
N VAL A 917 -13.91 -14.70 -20.63
CA VAL A 917 -14.85 -13.67 -21.10
C VAL A 917 -16.12 -13.65 -20.26
N ASN A 918 -16.66 -14.82 -19.95
CA ASN A 918 -17.85 -14.93 -19.09
C ASN A 918 -17.61 -14.47 -17.66
N GLU A 919 -16.43 -14.76 -17.09
CA GLU A 919 -16.07 -14.24 -15.76
C GLU A 919 -16.12 -12.72 -15.76
N ALA A 920 -15.47 -12.08 -16.72
CA ALA A 920 -15.46 -10.61 -16.83
C ALA A 920 -16.89 -10.05 -16.95
N LYS A 921 -17.72 -10.65 -17.83
CA LYS A 921 -19.11 -10.24 -18.01
C LYS A 921 -19.93 -10.39 -16.72
N ARG A 922 -19.76 -11.50 -16.00
CA ARG A 922 -20.49 -11.74 -14.74
C ARG A 922 -20.08 -10.77 -13.65
N TRP A 923 -18.80 -10.45 -13.54
CA TRP A 923 -18.38 -9.40 -12.62
C TRP A 923 -18.99 -8.05 -12.97
N THR A 924 -19.00 -7.69 -14.26
CA THR A 924 -19.65 -6.45 -14.72
C THR A 924 -21.14 -6.42 -14.36
N GLU A 925 -21.89 -7.48 -14.61
CA GLU A 925 -23.31 -7.59 -14.26
C GLU A 925 -23.55 -7.40 -12.76
N ILE A 926 -22.76 -8.08 -11.91
CA ILE A 926 -22.86 -8.00 -10.45
C ILE A 926 -22.51 -6.61 -9.94
N LEU A 927 -21.48 -5.99 -10.50
CA LEU A 927 -21.03 -4.67 -10.08
C LEU A 927 -22.02 -3.57 -10.52
N HIS A 928 -22.75 -3.77 -11.62
CA HIS A 928 -23.87 -2.90 -11.97
C HIS A 928 -25.03 -3.04 -11.01
N GLU A 929 -25.38 -4.26 -10.57
CA GLU A 929 -26.42 -4.46 -9.54
C GLU A 929 -26.12 -3.74 -8.20
N ILE A 930 -24.88 -3.31 -7.96
CA ILE A 930 -24.45 -2.60 -6.74
C ILE A 930 -24.42 -1.08 -6.98
N LYS A 931 -24.35 -0.64 -8.24
CA LYS A 931 -24.35 0.81 -8.58
C LYS A 931 -25.71 1.46 -8.31
N ASP A 932 -26.78 0.69 -8.40
CA ASP A 932 -28.15 1.06 -8.05
C ASP A 932 -28.43 0.79 -6.55
#